data_229925dc49a4ff5adc7d24c10d259065
#
_entry.id   229925dc49a4ff5adc7d24c10d259065
#
_cell.length_a   1.000
_cell.length_b   1.000
_cell.length_c   1.000
_cell.angle_alpha   90.00
_cell.angle_beta   90.00
_cell.angle_gamma   90.00
#
_symmetry.space_group_name_H-M   'P 1'
#
loop_
_entity.id
_entity.type
_entity.pdbx_description
1 polymer ?
#
loop_
_entity_poly.entity_id
_entity_poly.type
_entity_poly.pdbx_seq_one_letter_code
_entity_poly.pdbx_strand_id
1 'polypeptide(L)'
;MRNRYSGLLAIVLTSSICANAQSIDGKVMENDSIPVPYATVSLLQASDSAYVAGVIGGEDGSFSFDTNSSGKIVKVSCIGYKTVFLPAAAHMTIHLLPSEQALQGVTVTASRPSFKMEQGQFVTHIQGTVFSQLGLATDVLQQLPLIDTDGIKVLGRGVPLVYINNKRMRNWNELTRIPSNMIKDVKIDMNPGAKYGSSVRAVLYITTIKPVGEGLGGSLILSENVSSCWNTTGWLDLNYRRRGLDFFVNTSANTFSNSHYKRQDVYDFQYKGQDIHADYSGDGYNSAKTGFVSVGVNDQLTDRQSLGATYTFSRVFSNSADQNYRNHVWQNGAFSEFDTRSTQSSQNGNHNVSAYYENKFSDKFSLNVDATYAHNRANSRQIVVENRMDNRSMLVPATKSESDMVAQRTVFTSTVANGKLDYGLVTSWTRFQQQYCIENEDYSGLLKTNDNESKQSAAHVFANYSRSFGRWFTQLGLKYEYIDYKYYAAGKLRDESKRTFRNLLPSVSLSYSQDRFSLMLSYNIYTNSSSYSQLDDGLQYISDFRYNKGNSQLQPTKKHSVAFNASYRDLLLICNYSYGKDAVVSCFDVMDEIPAVLSYGVNHSFSSVYTGLSYSPTFFKIWRPSWHVWIHKQWLSYNGMEYGRPQAGLQWKNLVVLPRQWYIVLNASGNLKGHSNTYMAQSSINVGMSIQKNMKNLWVKLAASNLFNAKEKGYSEYNGVYTSHWVDNRQPSISLTISYSFNPAKSKYKGKTAGEDELRRL
;
A
#
# COMPACT_ATOMS: atom_id res chain seq x y z
N MET A 1 -73.19 -6.36 19.06
CA MET A 1 -73.90 -6.11 20.35
C MET A 1 -73.05 -5.03 21.04
N ARG A 2 -73.47 -3.74 20.97
CA ARG A 2 -74.31 -3.05 21.99
C ARG A 2 -73.64 -3.16 23.38
N ASN A 3 -73.26 -2.12 24.10
CA ASN A 3 -73.82 -0.80 24.44
C ASN A 3 -72.75 -0.01 25.20
N ARG A 4 -72.54 1.33 24.99
CA ARG A 4 -73.15 2.49 25.61
C ARG A 4 -73.07 2.52 27.15
N TYR A 5 -72.43 3.58 27.70
CA TYR A 5 -73.02 4.73 28.49
C TYR A 5 -71.82 5.58 28.98
N SER A 6 -71.60 6.83 28.62
CA SER A 6 -72.29 8.05 29.09
C SER A 6 -71.96 8.47 30.52
N GLY A 7 -71.25 9.59 30.67
CA GLY A 7 -71.66 10.71 31.51
C GLY A 7 -70.88 10.93 32.81
N LEU A 8 -70.15 11.97 32.97
CA LEU A 8 -70.59 13.19 33.66
C LEU A 8 -69.54 14.27 33.76
N LEU A 9 -69.92 15.42 33.46
CA LEU A 9 -69.28 16.74 33.53
C LEU A 9 -69.06 17.13 35.02
N ALA A 10 -67.79 17.52 35.38
CA ALA A 10 -67.54 18.30 36.59
C ALA A 10 -66.54 19.44 36.23
N ILE A 11 -67.10 20.62 36.13
CA ILE A 11 -66.40 21.89 36.02
C ILE A 11 -65.80 22.20 37.40
N VAL A 12 -64.48 22.21 37.50
CA VAL A 12 -63.79 22.89 38.59
C VAL A 12 -62.96 24.02 37.99
N LEU A 13 -63.39 25.23 38.17
CA LEU A 13 -62.64 26.45 37.99
C LEU A 13 -61.48 26.44 39.00
N THR A 14 -60.22 26.25 38.50
CA THR A 14 -59.06 26.61 39.22
C THR A 14 -58.34 27.72 38.41
N SER A 15 -58.25 28.90 39.02
CA SER A 15 -57.56 30.07 38.60
C SER A 15 -56.15 29.75 38.16
N SER A 16 -55.85 29.96 36.86
CA SER A 16 -54.48 29.94 36.29
C SER A 16 -53.71 31.11 36.84
N ILE A 17 -52.81 30.84 37.77
CA ILE A 17 -51.69 31.72 38.04
C ILE A 17 -50.79 31.62 36.82
N CYS A 18 -50.76 32.65 35.97
CA CYS A 18 -49.74 32.83 34.95
C CYS A 18 -48.38 33.01 35.64
N ALA A 19 -47.66 31.91 35.81
CA ALA A 19 -46.21 32.00 36.04
C ALA A 19 -45.60 32.55 34.75
N ASN A 20 -45.16 33.81 34.75
CA ASN A 20 -44.29 34.34 33.69
C ASN A 20 -43.03 33.49 33.67
N ALA A 21 -42.92 32.52 32.73
CA ALA A 21 -41.68 31.86 32.42
C ALA A 21 -40.73 32.90 31.85
N GLN A 22 -39.78 33.37 32.65
CA GLN A 22 -38.75 34.28 32.22
C GLN A 22 -37.78 33.50 31.35
N SER A 23 -37.81 33.78 30.03
CA SER A 23 -36.85 33.23 29.05
C SER A 23 -35.89 34.35 28.63
N ILE A 24 -34.71 33.95 28.21
CA ILE A 24 -33.74 34.79 27.49
C ILE A 24 -33.75 34.29 26.05
N ASP A 25 -34.21 35.10 25.14
CA ASP A 25 -34.21 34.80 23.71
C ASP A 25 -33.53 35.94 22.90
N GLY A 26 -33.04 35.59 21.72
CA GLY A 26 -32.39 36.57 20.88
C GLY A 26 -31.92 36.04 19.55
N LYS A 27 -31.23 36.95 18.82
CA LYS A 27 -30.58 36.62 17.54
C LYS A 27 -29.13 37.09 17.54
N VAL A 28 -28.28 36.30 16.93
CA VAL A 28 -26.88 36.63 16.67
C VAL A 28 -26.75 37.03 15.21
N MET A 29 -26.25 38.26 14.99
CA MET A 29 -26.19 38.95 13.70
C MET A 29 -24.76 39.43 13.43
N GLU A 30 -24.35 39.53 12.17
CA GLU A 30 -23.11 40.26 11.78
C GLU A 30 -23.37 41.76 11.64
N ASN A 31 -24.53 42.08 11.06
CA ASN A 31 -25.11 43.42 10.96
C ASN A 31 -26.63 43.27 11.00
N ASP A 32 -27.38 44.35 10.88
CA ASP A 32 -28.85 44.32 11.00
C ASP A 32 -29.57 43.41 9.98
N SER A 33 -28.87 42.87 9.00
CA SER A 33 -29.46 42.11 7.90
C SER A 33 -28.91 40.69 7.75
N ILE A 34 -27.74 40.35 8.32
CA ILE A 34 -27.08 39.07 8.10
C ILE A 34 -27.03 38.26 9.40
N PRO A 35 -27.80 37.18 9.54
CA PRO A 35 -27.70 36.32 10.72
C PRO A 35 -26.39 35.53 10.74
N VAL A 36 -25.85 35.27 11.93
CA VAL A 36 -24.70 34.40 12.16
C VAL A 36 -25.20 33.03 12.59
N PRO A 37 -25.28 32.06 11.67
CA PRO A 37 -25.82 30.73 11.98
C PRO A 37 -24.88 29.93 12.88
N TYR A 38 -25.46 29.11 13.71
CA TYR A 38 -24.74 28.13 14.55
C TYR A 38 -23.70 28.76 15.51
N ALA A 39 -23.87 30.01 15.90
CA ALA A 39 -23.04 30.61 16.93
C ALA A 39 -23.23 29.90 18.27
N THR A 40 -22.15 29.67 18.99
CA THR A 40 -22.21 29.09 20.35
C THR A 40 -22.58 30.20 21.32
N VAL A 41 -23.75 30.10 21.95
CA VAL A 41 -24.23 31.03 22.98
C VAL A 41 -24.14 30.35 24.33
N SER A 42 -23.37 30.91 25.26
CA SER A 42 -23.19 30.37 26.60
C SER A 42 -23.66 31.39 27.64
N LEU A 43 -24.39 30.92 28.63
CA LEU A 43 -24.85 31.73 29.76
C LEU A 43 -23.89 31.50 30.94
N LEU A 44 -23.36 32.56 31.49
CA LEU A 44 -22.39 32.53 32.58
C LEU A 44 -22.95 33.32 33.77
N GLN A 45 -22.54 32.98 34.98
CA GLN A 45 -22.80 33.76 36.18
C GLN A 45 -21.97 35.06 36.17
N ALA A 46 -22.57 36.20 36.46
CA ALA A 46 -21.88 37.49 36.42
C ALA A 46 -20.83 37.66 37.53
N SER A 47 -20.97 36.95 38.66
CA SER A 47 -20.10 37.05 39.83
C SER A 47 -18.73 36.39 39.67
N ASP A 48 -18.67 35.23 38.97
CA ASP A 48 -17.49 34.36 38.89
C ASP A 48 -17.25 33.76 37.50
N SER A 49 -18.09 34.14 36.51
CA SER A 49 -18.09 33.60 35.14
C SER A 49 -18.29 32.08 35.07
N ALA A 50 -18.88 31.46 36.12
CA ALA A 50 -19.21 30.05 36.11
C ALA A 50 -20.23 29.72 35.03
N TYR A 51 -20.05 28.62 34.32
CA TYR A 51 -20.94 28.17 33.26
C TYR A 51 -22.31 27.73 33.82
N VAL A 52 -23.38 28.29 33.27
CA VAL A 52 -24.76 27.98 33.67
C VAL A 52 -25.47 27.10 32.63
N ALA A 53 -25.46 27.52 31.37
CA ALA A 53 -26.09 26.80 30.26
C ALA A 53 -25.45 27.20 28.92
N GLY A 54 -25.67 26.41 27.86
CA GLY A 54 -25.22 26.75 26.50
C GLY A 54 -26.14 26.16 25.45
N VAL A 55 -26.34 26.92 24.39
CA VAL A 55 -27.11 26.53 23.20
C VAL A 55 -26.33 26.89 21.95
N ILE A 56 -26.62 26.20 20.86
CA ILE A 56 -26.13 26.54 19.52
C ILE A 56 -27.24 27.27 18.80
N GLY A 57 -26.95 28.47 18.28
CA GLY A 57 -27.91 29.28 17.52
C GLY A 57 -28.46 28.54 16.30
N GLY A 58 -29.68 28.83 15.93
CA GLY A 58 -30.33 28.31 14.73
C GLY A 58 -29.70 28.80 13.44
N GLU A 59 -30.20 28.31 12.31
CA GLU A 59 -29.76 28.74 10.98
C GLU A 59 -30.03 30.24 10.72
N ASP A 60 -31.09 30.79 11.35
CA ASP A 60 -31.47 32.18 11.34
C ASP A 60 -30.78 33.03 12.43
N GLY A 61 -29.81 32.45 13.16
CA GLY A 61 -29.10 33.06 14.28
C GLY A 61 -29.87 33.09 15.59
N SER A 62 -31.10 32.55 15.68
CA SER A 62 -31.91 32.59 16.89
C SER A 62 -31.40 31.67 18.00
N PHE A 63 -31.55 32.07 19.26
CA PHE A 63 -31.26 31.25 20.44
C PHE A 63 -32.26 31.54 21.57
N SER A 64 -32.42 30.56 22.48
CA SER A 64 -33.29 30.69 23.63
C SER A 64 -32.78 29.89 24.83
N PHE A 65 -32.97 30.46 26.05
CA PHE A 65 -32.76 29.79 27.33
C PHE A 65 -34.01 29.91 28.23
N ASP A 66 -34.41 28.82 28.80
CA ASP A 66 -35.55 28.79 29.75
C ASP A 66 -35.08 29.16 31.17
N THR A 67 -34.63 30.44 31.33
CA THR A 67 -34.14 30.93 32.63
C THR A 67 -34.17 32.47 32.66
N ASN A 68 -34.17 33.04 33.85
CA ASN A 68 -34.14 34.51 33.99
C ASN A 68 -32.76 35.12 33.67
N SER A 69 -32.74 36.39 33.32
CA SER A 69 -31.52 37.16 32.94
C SER A 69 -30.77 37.76 34.14
N SER A 70 -31.36 37.76 35.34
CA SER A 70 -30.77 38.45 36.50
C SER A 70 -29.44 37.82 36.94
N GLY A 71 -28.39 38.64 37.06
CA GLY A 71 -27.06 38.23 37.52
C GLY A 71 -26.29 37.35 36.54
N LYS A 72 -26.65 37.39 35.24
CA LYS A 72 -26.03 36.52 34.23
C LYS A 72 -25.43 37.31 33.07
N ILE A 73 -24.45 36.73 32.40
CA ILE A 73 -23.75 37.25 31.21
C ILE A 73 -23.94 36.23 30.08
N VAL A 74 -24.28 36.73 28.89
CA VAL A 74 -24.29 35.93 27.64
C VAL A 74 -22.93 36.11 26.96
N LYS A 75 -22.24 34.99 26.74
CA LYS A 75 -21.04 34.91 25.94
C LYS A 75 -21.40 34.29 24.59
N VAL A 76 -21.13 35.01 23.50
CA VAL A 76 -21.33 34.50 22.14
C VAL A 76 -20.02 34.35 21.41
N SER A 77 -19.77 33.21 20.82
CA SER A 77 -18.59 32.91 20.02
C SER A 77 -18.97 32.17 18.74
N CYS A 78 -18.35 32.55 17.63
CA CYS A 78 -18.45 31.88 16.33
C CYS A 78 -17.11 31.96 15.62
N ILE A 79 -16.78 30.93 14.84
CA ILE A 79 -15.52 30.88 14.07
C ILE A 79 -15.54 32.03 13.03
N GLY A 80 -14.50 32.83 13.02
CA GLY A 80 -14.40 34.00 12.13
C GLY A 80 -14.91 35.31 12.73
N TYR A 81 -15.38 35.31 13.98
CA TYR A 81 -15.90 36.49 14.68
C TYR A 81 -15.20 36.70 16.03
N LYS A 82 -15.16 37.95 16.50
CA LYS A 82 -14.71 38.30 17.87
C LYS A 82 -15.74 37.81 18.89
N THR A 83 -15.27 37.11 19.92
CA THR A 83 -16.14 36.71 21.04
C THR A 83 -16.65 37.93 21.78
N VAL A 84 -17.96 37.98 22.06
CA VAL A 84 -18.65 39.06 22.72
C VAL A 84 -19.23 38.58 24.05
N PHE A 85 -19.15 39.43 25.07
CA PHE A 85 -19.75 39.23 26.39
C PHE A 85 -20.71 40.38 26.66
N LEU A 86 -21.97 40.09 26.98
CA LEU A 86 -23.01 41.08 27.25
C LEU A 86 -23.82 40.69 28.48
N PRO A 87 -24.29 41.67 29.31
CA PRO A 87 -25.26 41.33 30.34
C PRO A 87 -26.51 40.66 29.74
N ALA A 88 -27.02 39.61 30.39
CA ALA A 88 -28.21 38.93 29.92
C ALA A 88 -29.44 39.80 30.02
N ALA A 89 -30.27 39.86 28.97
CA ALA A 89 -31.54 40.53 28.93
C ALA A 89 -32.63 39.55 28.36
N ALA A 90 -33.89 39.80 28.59
CA ALA A 90 -34.99 38.91 28.17
C ALA A 90 -35.01 38.74 26.63
N HIS A 91 -34.80 39.84 25.89
CA HIS A 91 -34.69 39.86 24.44
C HIS A 91 -33.37 40.51 24.01
N MET A 92 -32.59 39.83 23.16
CA MET A 92 -31.26 40.32 22.77
C MET A 92 -31.04 40.20 21.26
N THR A 93 -30.49 41.28 20.66
CA THR A 93 -29.82 41.21 19.33
C THR A 93 -28.33 41.42 19.56
N ILE A 94 -27.52 40.43 19.21
CA ILE A 94 -26.08 40.42 19.49
C ILE A 94 -25.34 40.51 18.18
N HIS A 95 -24.60 41.63 18.01
CA HIS A 95 -23.79 41.84 16.81
C HIS A 95 -22.38 41.33 17.01
N LEU A 96 -21.94 40.41 16.16
CA LEU A 96 -20.58 39.89 16.11
C LEU A 96 -19.79 40.65 15.03
N LEU A 97 -18.64 41.15 15.41
CA LEU A 97 -17.70 41.75 14.46
C LEU A 97 -16.82 40.69 13.84
N PRO A 98 -16.65 40.67 12.50
CA PRO A 98 -15.69 39.78 11.84
C PRO A 98 -14.32 39.95 12.48
N SER A 99 -13.69 38.84 12.80
CA SER A 99 -12.31 38.81 13.26
C SER A 99 -11.40 38.58 12.07
N GLU A 100 -10.69 39.63 11.64
CA GLU A 100 -9.52 39.45 10.77
C GLU A 100 -8.36 38.84 11.56
N GLN A 101 -8.57 37.73 12.22
CA GLN A 101 -7.47 36.86 12.56
C GLN A 101 -7.01 36.24 11.24
N ALA A 102 -6.04 36.89 10.57
CA ALA A 102 -5.09 36.15 9.78
C ALA A 102 -4.68 34.94 10.66
N LEU A 103 -5.03 33.75 10.25
CA LEU A 103 -4.49 32.54 10.85
C LEU A 103 -2.98 32.73 10.82
N GLN A 104 -2.42 33.17 11.96
CA GLN A 104 -0.97 33.14 12.14
C GLN A 104 -0.61 31.72 11.82
N GLY A 105 0.17 31.54 10.74
CA GLY A 105 0.62 30.23 10.32
C GLY A 105 1.10 29.52 11.57
N VAL A 106 0.54 28.34 11.85
CA VAL A 106 0.89 27.54 13.02
C VAL A 106 2.40 27.42 13.02
N THR A 107 3.06 28.26 13.82
CA THR A 107 4.48 28.15 14.06
C THR A 107 4.60 26.90 14.92
N VAL A 108 4.91 25.76 14.29
CA VAL A 108 5.18 24.49 14.96
C VAL A 108 6.44 24.72 15.81
N THR A 109 6.26 25.09 17.05
CA THR A 109 7.34 25.46 17.98
C THR A 109 7.96 24.26 18.70
N ALA A 110 7.55 23.05 18.40
CA ALA A 110 8.14 21.86 19.00
C ALA A 110 8.89 21.04 17.96
N SER A 111 10.20 20.88 18.13
CA SER A 111 10.97 19.84 17.45
C SER A 111 10.60 18.47 18.07
N ARG A 112 9.43 17.95 17.72
CA ARG A 112 9.11 16.56 18.05
C ARG A 112 9.98 15.67 17.17
N PRO A 113 10.50 14.55 17.69
CA PRO A 113 11.20 13.56 16.89
C PRO A 113 10.35 13.18 15.68
N SER A 114 10.99 12.91 14.55
CA SER A 114 10.31 12.51 13.29
C SER A 114 9.46 11.26 13.46
N PHE A 115 9.75 10.44 14.47
CA PHE A 115 9.06 9.22 14.85
C PHE A 115 9.29 8.89 16.33
N LYS A 116 8.39 8.08 16.90
CA LYS A 116 8.48 7.56 18.27
C LYS A 116 8.08 6.10 18.26
N MET A 117 8.72 5.27 19.08
CA MET A 117 8.26 3.90 19.26
C MET A 117 7.18 3.85 20.34
N GLU A 118 6.01 3.33 19.97
CA GLU A 118 4.87 3.11 20.85
C GLU A 118 4.37 1.68 20.66
N GLN A 119 4.31 0.90 21.73
CA GLN A 119 3.85 -0.50 21.70
C GLN A 119 4.52 -1.34 20.58
N GLY A 120 5.84 -1.21 20.43
CA GLY A 120 6.61 -1.94 19.42
C GLY A 120 6.43 -1.45 17.97
N GLN A 121 5.72 -0.36 17.74
CA GLN A 121 5.51 0.23 16.42
C GLN A 121 6.18 1.60 16.35
N PHE A 122 6.73 1.94 15.19
CA PHE A 122 7.21 3.29 14.91
C PHE A 122 6.05 4.18 14.50
N VAL A 123 5.74 5.17 15.31
CA VAL A 123 4.61 6.09 15.13
C VAL A 123 5.11 7.45 14.71
N THR A 124 4.59 7.97 13.61
CA THR A 124 4.77 9.34 13.16
C THR A 124 3.42 10.06 13.21
N HIS A 125 3.33 11.10 14.04
CA HIS A 125 2.16 11.98 14.06
C HIS A 125 2.23 12.94 12.88
N ILE A 126 1.21 12.94 12.05
CA ILE A 126 1.13 13.76 10.83
C ILE A 126 0.30 15.01 11.08
N GLN A 127 -0.85 14.87 11.74
CA GLN A 127 -1.75 15.99 12.03
C GLN A 127 -1.05 17.11 12.78
N GLY A 128 -1.18 18.35 12.30
CA GLY A 128 -0.58 19.54 12.92
C GLY A 128 0.94 19.65 12.72
N THR A 129 1.53 18.80 11.89
CA THR A 129 2.94 18.90 11.49
C THR A 129 3.05 19.35 10.03
N VAL A 130 4.27 19.68 9.59
CA VAL A 130 4.55 20.01 8.19
C VAL A 130 4.16 18.87 7.22
N PHE A 131 4.21 17.63 7.64
CA PHE A 131 3.80 16.48 6.82
C PHE A 131 2.30 16.51 6.44
N SER A 132 1.44 17.12 7.29
CA SER A 132 0.01 17.28 6.95
C SER A 132 -0.27 18.24 5.81
N GLN A 133 0.76 18.91 5.31
CA GLN A 133 0.65 19.92 4.26
C GLN A 133 1.28 19.48 2.93
N LEU A 134 1.83 18.26 2.83
CA LEU A 134 2.56 17.72 1.65
C LEU A 134 1.61 17.27 0.55
N GLY A 135 0.49 17.39 0.37
CA GLY A 135 -0.39 16.94 -0.72
C GLY A 135 -1.04 15.59 -0.44
N LEU A 136 -0.43 14.51 -0.83
CA LEU A 136 -1.01 13.17 -0.75
C LEU A 136 -0.32 12.27 0.27
N ALA A 137 -0.98 11.18 0.67
CA ALA A 137 -0.40 10.19 1.58
C ALA A 137 0.92 9.60 1.03
N THR A 138 1.03 9.42 -0.26
CA THR A 138 2.27 8.97 -0.92
C THR A 138 3.43 9.93 -0.69
N ASP A 139 3.19 11.24 -0.79
CA ASP A 139 4.21 12.26 -0.53
C ASP A 139 4.64 12.26 0.94
N VAL A 140 3.69 12.09 1.86
CA VAL A 140 3.97 11.95 3.30
C VAL A 140 4.83 10.72 3.55
N LEU A 141 4.41 9.55 3.05
CA LEU A 141 5.12 8.28 3.29
C LEU A 141 6.55 8.33 2.76
N GLN A 142 6.76 8.88 1.56
CA GLN A 142 8.10 9.01 0.98
C GLN A 142 9.05 9.88 1.82
N GLN A 143 8.54 10.77 2.68
CA GLN A 143 9.35 11.59 3.58
C GLN A 143 9.60 10.94 4.94
N LEU A 144 8.96 9.80 5.25
CA LEU A 144 9.20 9.10 6.51
C LEU A 144 10.57 8.40 6.53
N PRO A 145 11.28 8.37 7.68
CA PRO A 145 12.63 7.81 7.79
C PRO A 145 12.75 6.32 7.45
N LEU A 146 11.69 5.56 7.71
CA LEU A 146 11.66 4.09 7.53
C LEU A 146 11.19 3.67 6.14
N ILE A 147 10.80 4.59 5.27
CA ILE A 147 10.28 4.29 3.94
C ILE A 147 11.33 4.60 2.87
N ASP A 148 11.46 3.71 1.90
CA ASP A 148 12.35 3.84 0.75
C ASP A 148 11.96 5.03 -0.15
N THR A 149 12.93 5.59 -0.88
CA THR A 149 12.71 6.60 -1.94
C THR A 149 12.16 5.97 -3.22
N ASP A 150 12.49 4.70 -3.48
CA ASP A 150 12.04 3.96 -4.66
C ASP A 150 10.79 3.13 -4.33
N GLY A 151 9.68 3.83 -4.16
CA GLY A 151 8.39 3.25 -3.81
C GLY A 151 8.16 3.09 -2.31
N ILE A 152 6.97 2.58 -1.94
CA ILE A 152 6.59 2.42 -0.53
C ILE A 152 7.06 1.05 -0.05
N LYS A 153 8.35 0.96 0.32
CA LYS A 153 8.99 -0.19 0.92
C LYS A 153 9.50 0.19 2.31
N VAL A 154 9.35 -0.69 3.28
CA VAL A 154 9.94 -0.50 4.62
C VAL A 154 11.39 -0.98 4.57
N LEU A 155 12.30 -0.12 5.00
CA LEU A 155 13.75 -0.37 4.98
C LEU A 155 14.10 -1.68 5.69
N GLY A 156 14.84 -2.57 5.02
CA GLY A 156 15.21 -3.90 5.52
C GLY A 156 14.07 -4.92 5.62
N ARG A 157 12.84 -4.55 5.25
CA ARG A 157 11.64 -5.43 5.33
C ARG A 157 10.94 -5.64 3.99
N GLY A 158 11.13 -4.73 3.02
CA GLY A 158 10.48 -4.77 1.71
C GLY A 158 9.08 -4.18 1.71
N VAL A 159 8.23 -4.63 0.78
CA VAL A 159 6.87 -4.11 0.58
C VAL A 159 5.98 -4.45 1.79
N PRO A 160 5.42 -3.44 2.51
CA PRO A 160 4.55 -3.68 3.64
C PRO A 160 3.14 -4.07 3.21
N LEU A 161 2.43 -4.73 4.11
CA LEU A 161 0.99 -4.78 4.07
C LEU A 161 0.44 -3.44 4.60
N VAL A 162 -0.45 -2.79 3.85
CA VAL A 162 -0.94 -1.45 4.22
C VAL A 162 -2.38 -1.51 4.68
N TYR A 163 -2.66 -0.86 5.80
CA TYR A 163 -4.00 -0.65 6.32
C TYR A 163 -4.33 0.84 6.41
N ILE A 164 -5.46 1.23 5.87
CA ILE A 164 -6.03 2.57 5.98
C ILE A 164 -7.25 2.49 6.89
N ASN A 165 -7.18 3.06 8.08
CA ASN A 165 -8.26 3.00 9.08
C ASN A 165 -8.71 1.56 9.42
N ASN A 166 -7.77 0.66 9.58
CA ASN A 166 -7.95 -0.78 9.80
C ASN A 166 -8.49 -1.57 8.58
N LYS A 167 -8.75 -0.93 7.45
CA LYS A 167 -9.06 -1.60 6.19
C LYS A 167 -7.76 -1.92 5.45
N ARG A 168 -7.59 -3.14 4.97
CA ARG A 168 -6.49 -3.48 4.08
C ARG A 168 -6.60 -2.69 2.77
N MET A 169 -5.48 -2.08 2.38
CA MET A 169 -5.31 -1.48 1.07
C MET A 169 -5.25 -2.59 0.00
N ARG A 170 -5.92 -2.41 -1.12
CA ARG A 170 -5.97 -3.38 -2.22
C ARG A 170 -5.00 -3.03 -3.35
N ASN A 171 -4.84 -1.75 -3.62
CA ASN A 171 -3.89 -1.24 -4.60
C ASN A 171 -3.30 0.08 -4.14
N TRP A 172 -2.17 0.45 -4.73
CA TRP A 172 -1.41 1.64 -4.38
C TRP A 172 -2.16 2.94 -4.69
N ASN A 173 -3.14 2.91 -5.61
CA ASN A 173 -3.97 4.07 -5.94
C ASN A 173 -4.83 4.53 -4.76
N GLU A 174 -5.08 3.68 -3.76
CA GLU A 174 -5.78 4.10 -2.53
C GLU A 174 -4.98 5.13 -1.71
N LEU A 175 -3.65 5.12 -1.77
CA LEU A 175 -2.80 6.10 -1.09
C LEU A 175 -2.76 7.44 -1.82
N THR A 176 -2.78 7.42 -3.15
CA THR A 176 -2.77 8.65 -3.94
C THR A 176 -4.06 9.46 -3.81
N ARG A 177 -5.09 8.90 -3.16
CA ARG A 177 -6.39 9.55 -2.92
C ARG A 177 -6.52 10.19 -1.54
N ILE A 178 -5.60 9.94 -0.62
CA ILE A 178 -5.68 10.46 0.75
C ILE A 178 -4.91 11.77 0.81
N PRO A 179 -5.59 12.92 0.97
CA PRO A 179 -4.91 14.18 1.23
C PRO A 179 -4.10 14.11 2.53
N SER A 180 -2.91 14.67 2.54
CA SER A 180 -2.01 14.63 3.69
C SER A 180 -2.62 15.24 4.96
N ASN A 181 -3.42 16.30 4.80
CA ASN A 181 -4.13 16.97 5.89
C ASN A 181 -5.22 16.12 6.54
N MET A 182 -5.64 15.03 5.89
CA MET A 182 -6.56 14.04 6.43
C MET A 182 -5.87 12.94 7.24
N ILE A 183 -4.54 12.86 7.21
CA ILE A 183 -3.79 11.84 7.94
C ILE A 183 -3.58 12.32 9.38
N LYS A 184 -3.97 11.50 10.35
CA LYS A 184 -3.69 11.71 11.76
C LYS A 184 -2.32 11.17 12.12
N ASP A 185 -2.13 9.85 11.90
CA ASP A 185 -0.94 9.12 12.27
C ASP A 185 -0.57 8.09 11.19
N VAL A 186 0.73 7.85 11.06
CA VAL A 186 1.28 6.69 10.34
C VAL A 186 2.04 5.83 11.34
N LYS A 187 1.72 4.53 11.39
CA LYS A 187 2.40 3.55 12.24
C LYS A 187 3.03 2.48 11.37
N ILE A 188 4.27 2.14 11.65
CA ILE A 188 5.03 1.11 10.95
C ILE A 188 5.35 0.00 11.94
N ASP A 189 4.74 -1.15 11.74
CA ASP A 189 4.98 -2.37 12.50
C ASP A 189 6.01 -3.22 11.75
N MET A 190 7.20 -3.32 12.27
CA MET A 190 8.29 -4.11 11.69
C MET A 190 8.30 -5.56 12.21
N ASN A 191 7.37 -5.89 13.11
CA ASN A 191 7.16 -7.23 13.65
C ASN A 191 5.66 -7.55 13.82
N PRO A 192 4.92 -7.74 12.71
CA PRO A 192 3.46 -7.81 12.73
C PRO A 192 2.87 -9.01 13.51
N GLY A 193 3.67 -10.03 13.81
CA GLY A 193 3.26 -11.20 14.58
C GLY A 193 2.39 -12.20 13.81
N ALA A 194 1.88 -13.21 14.53
CA ALA A 194 1.26 -14.41 13.95
C ALA A 194 -0.11 -14.17 13.28
N LYS A 195 -0.78 -13.05 13.53
CA LYS A 195 -2.14 -12.76 13.01
C LYS A 195 -2.21 -12.37 11.54
N TYR A 196 -1.08 -12.11 10.89
CA TYR A 196 -0.99 -11.75 9.49
C TYR A 196 -0.56 -12.94 8.63
N GLY A 197 -0.59 -12.80 7.31
CA GLY A 197 -0.08 -13.79 6.38
C GLY A 197 1.36 -14.21 6.70
N SER A 198 1.74 -15.43 6.35
CA SER A 198 3.05 -15.98 6.72
C SER A 198 4.22 -15.31 5.96
N SER A 199 3.94 -14.63 4.85
CA SER A 199 4.91 -13.86 4.07
C SER A 199 5.06 -12.39 4.52
N VAL A 200 4.20 -11.89 5.42
CA VAL A 200 4.13 -10.47 5.83
C VAL A 200 5.27 -10.13 6.78
N ARG A 201 6.15 -9.20 6.37
CA ARG A 201 7.34 -8.78 7.13
C ARG A 201 7.22 -7.41 7.78
N ALA A 202 6.30 -6.58 7.29
CA ALA A 202 5.99 -5.28 7.86
C ALA A 202 4.53 -4.92 7.59
N VAL A 203 3.95 -4.15 8.49
CA VAL A 203 2.60 -3.61 8.32
C VAL A 203 2.65 -2.10 8.53
N LEU A 204 2.01 -1.37 7.62
CA LEU A 204 1.88 0.08 7.68
C LEU A 204 0.42 0.44 7.94
N TYR A 205 0.17 1.17 9.02
CA TYR A 205 -1.17 1.65 9.36
C TYR A 205 -1.25 3.15 9.16
N ILE A 206 -2.19 3.58 8.35
CA ILE A 206 -2.53 4.98 8.15
C ILE A 206 -3.85 5.24 8.83
N THR A 207 -3.83 6.11 9.84
CA THR A 207 -5.05 6.56 10.52
C THR A 207 -5.39 7.94 10.01
N THR A 208 -6.62 8.11 9.50
CA THR A 208 -7.10 9.43 9.06
C THR A 208 -7.95 10.09 10.13
N ILE A 209 -8.05 11.42 10.07
CA ILE A 209 -8.93 12.20 10.94
C ILE A 209 -10.39 11.78 10.67
N LYS A 210 -11.21 11.73 11.71
CA LYS A 210 -12.66 11.48 11.52
C LYS A 210 -13.27 12.68 10.80
N PRO A 211 -13.94 12.50 9.65
CA PRO A 211 -14.63 13.61 9.02
C PRO A 211 -15.83 14.04 9.85
N VAL A 212 -16.03 15.31 9.88
CA VAL A 212 -17.24 15.93 10.43
C VAL A 212 -18.18 16.16 9.25
N GLY A 213 -19.33 15.49 9.23
CA GLY A 213 -20.39 15.73 8.26
C GLY A 213 -20.97 14.46 7.60
N GLU A 214 -22.24 14.52 7.31
CA GLU A 214 -22.98 13.61 6.46
C GLU A 214 -23.05 14.17 5.04
N GLY A 215 -23.51 13.39 4.08
CA GLY A 215 -23.73 13.80 2.71
C GLY A 215 -22.66 13.29 1.73
N LEU A 216 -22.61 13.92 0.58
CA LEU A 216 -21.68 13.59 -0.51
C LEU A 216 -20.33 14.28 -0.30
N GLY A 217 -19.25 13.51 -0.45
CA GLY A 217 -17.88 14.01 -0.48
C GLY A 217 -17.06 13.29 -1.54
N GLY A 218 -15.89 13.85 -1.88
CA GLY A 218 -15.04 13.18 -2.86
C GLY A 218 -13.75 13.92 -3.19
N SER A 219 -12.96 13.31 -4.08
CA SER A 219 -11.74 13.90 -4.63
C SER A 219 -11.55 13.51 -6.09
N LEU A 220 -10.96 14.41 -6.86
CA LEU A 220 -10.51 14.21 -8.23
C LEU A 220 -9.02 14.49 -8.29
N ILE A 221 -8.24 13.58 -8.89
CA ILE A 221 -6.82 13.76 -9.14
C ILE A 221 -6.56 13.50 -10.60
N LEU A 222 -5.84 14.42 -11.24
CA LEU A 222 -5.34 14.28 -12.61
C LEU A 222 -3.82 14.42 -12.58
N SER A 223 -3.14 13.52 -13.26
CA SER A 223 -1.68 13.52 -13.37
C SER A 223 -1.27 13.26 -14.80
N GLU A 224 -0.50 14.18 -15.35
CA GLU A 224 0.19 14.05 -16.63
C GLU A 224 1.68 13.85 -16.38
N ASN A 225 2.25 12.85 -17.00
CA ASN A 225 3.68 12.59 -16.95
C ASN A 225 4.22 12.50 -18.39
N VAL A 226 5.21 13.33 -18.69
CA VAL A 226 5.86 13.39 -20.00
C VAL A 226 7.30 12.91 -19.86
N SER A 227 7.63 11.89 -20.65
CA SER A 227 9.01 11.38 -20.84
C SER A 227 9.21 11.14 -22.34
N SER A 228 9.49 9.92 -22.77
CA SER A 228 9.40 9.53 -24.20
C SER A 228 7.97 9.51 -24.72
N CYS A 229 6.98 9.48 -23.86
CA CYS A 229 5.56 9.49 -24.17
C CYS A 229 4.76 10.30 -23.16
N TRP A 230 3.48 10.54 -23.48
CA TRP A 230 2.50 11.06 -22.56
C TRP A 230 1.84 9.92 -21.78
N ASN A 231 1.82 10.07 -20.45
CA ASN A 231 1.15 9.16 -19.55
C ASN A 231 0.11 9.93 -18.72
N THR A 232 -1.16 9.70 -19.03
CA THR A 232 -2.29 10.33 -18.37
C THR A 232 -2.87 9.39 -17.34
N THR A 233 -3.04 9.87 -16.11
CA THR A 233 -3.71 9.13 -15.06
C THR A 233 -4.77 9.98 -14.38
N GLY A 234 -5.98 9.44 -14.27
CA GLY A 234 -7.11 10.05 -13.59
C GLY A 234 -7.63 9.19 -12.45
N TRP A 235 -8.01 9.80 -11.33
CA TRP A 235 -8.65 9.14 -10.18
C TRP A 235 -9.86 9.94 -9.75
N LEU A 236 -10.96 9.25 -9.48
CA LEU A 236 -12.16 9.82 -8.89
C LEU A 236 -12.56 8.96 -7.68
N ASP A 237 -12.78 9.62 -6.55
CA ASP A 237 -13.29 9.04 -5.31
C ASP A 237 -14.56 9.78 -4.92
N LEU A 238 -15.64 9.05 -4.73
CA LEU A 238 -16.91 9.57 -4.26
C LEU A 238 -17.37 8.73 -3.07
N ASN A 239 -17.89 9.39 -2.04
CA ASN A 239 -18.53 8.72 -0.93
C ASN A 239 -19.79 9.46 -0.49
N TYR A 240 -20.81 8.71 -0.16
CA TYR A 240 -22.06 9.21 0.42
C TYR A 240 -22.29 8.60 1.77
N ARG A 241 -22.53 9.44 2.76
CA ARG A 241 -22.76 9.00 4.14
C ARG A 241 -24.05 9.54 4.69
N ARG A 242 -24.81 8.68 5.33
CA ARG A 242 -26.02 9.04 6.07
C ARG A 242 -26.18 8.13 7.28
N ARG A 243 -26.13 8.69 8.50
CA ARG A 243 -26.20 7.93 9.76
C ARG A 243 -25.15 6.81 9.83
N GLY A 244 -25.57 5.53 9.96
CA GLY A 244 -24.71 4.33 9.99
C GLY A 244 -24.17 3.91 8.62
N LEU A 245 -24.91 4.22 7.55
CA LEU A 245 -24.62 3.80 6.19
C LEU A 245 -23.52 4.67 5.55
N ASP A 246 -22.55 4.02 4.89
CA ASP A 246 -21.49 4.64 4.11
C ASP A 246 -21.35 3.89 2.78
N PHE A 247 -21.65 4.56 1.69
CA PHE A 247 -21.50 4.05 0.32
C PHE A 247 -20.35 4.76 -0.38
N PHE A 248 -19.49 4.04 -1.09
CA PHE A 248 -18.38 4.63 -1.80
C PHE A 248 -18.14 4.03 -3.18
N VAL A 249 -17.63 4.85 -4.07
CA VAL A 249 -17.17 4.48 -5.42
C VAL A 249 -15.79 5.07 -5.61
N ASN A 250 -14.85 4.22 -6.01
CA ASN A 250 -13.50 4.63 -6.37
C ASN A 250 -13.21 4.16 -7.79
N THR A 251 -12.70 5.00 -8.65
CA THR A 251 -12.32 4.62 -10.00
C THR A 251 -11.01 5.28 -10.42
N SER A 252 -10.25 4.60 -11.25
CA SER A 252 -9.07 5.16 -11.90
C SER A 252 -8.91 4.64 -13.32
N ALA A 253 -8.32 5.48 -14.15
CA ALA A 253 -7.89 5.12 -15.49
C ALA A 253 -6.47 5.61 -15.72
N ASN A 254 -5.66 4.78 -16.38
CA ASN A 254 -4.31 5.13 -16.78
C ASN A 254 -4.13 4.75 -18.23
N THR A 255 -3.49 5.62 -19.00
CA THR A 255 -3.15 5.37 -20.40
C THR A 255 -1.82 5.97 -20.77
N PHE A 256 -0.99 5.21 -21.43
CA PHE A 256 0.20 5.69 -22.10
C PHE A 256 0.35 4.95 -23.44
N SER A 257 1.02 5.59 -24.39
CA SER A 257 1.24 5.01 -25.71
C SER A 257 2.63 5.39 -26.21
N ASN A 258 3.27 4.45 -26.93
CA ASN A 258 4.57 4.62 -27.55
C ASN A 258 5.70 5.03 -26.57
N SER A 259 5.67 4.48 -25.36
CA SER A 259 6.77 4.65 -24.42
C SER A 259 8.01 3.93 -24.94
N HIS A 260 8.97 4.72 -25.40
CA HIS A 260 10.22 4.21 -26.01
C HIS A 260 11.19 3.71 -24.93
N TYR A 261 11.85 2.59 -25.21
CA TYR A 261 12.96 2.08 -24.40
C TYR A 261 14.00 1.41 -25.26
N LYS A 262 15.24 1.31 -24.75
CA LYS A 262 16.32 0.55 -25.37
C LYS A 262 16.70 -0.61 -24.48
N ARG A 263 17.10 -1.72 -25.10
CA ARG A 263 17.49 -2.93 -24.39
C ARG A 263 18.68 -3.59 -25.10
N GLN A 264 19.56 -4.19 -24.30
CA GLN A 264 20.61 -5.09 -24.75
C GLN A 264 20.66 -6.29 -23.83
N ASP A 265 20.66 -7.49 -24.39
CA ASP A 265 20.86 -8.76 -23.69
C ASP A 265 22.06 -9.46 -24.34
N VAL A 266 23.00 -9.91 -23.52
CA VAL A 266 24.19 -10.65 -23.99
C VAL A 266 24.20 -12.01 -23.34
N TYR A 267 24.51 -13.05 -24.10
CA TYR A 267 24.64 -14.44 -23.66
C TYR A 267 25.98 -14.99 -24.12
N ASP A 268 26.78 -15.51 -23.18
CA ASP A 268 28.02 -16.23 -23.44
C ASP A 268 27.90 -17.62 -22.83
N PHE A 269 28.09 -18.67 -23.63
CA PHE A 269 28.01 -20.06 -23.16
C PHE A 269 28.67 -21.01 -24.19
N GLN A 270 28.93 -22.24 -23.74
CA GLN A 270 29.38 -23.32 -24.62
C GLN A 270 28.23 -24.29 -24.96
N TYR A 271 28.08 -24.62 -26.23
CA TYR A 271 27.15 -25.62 -26.71
C TYR A 271 27.89 -26.68 -27.55
N LYS A 272 27.87 -27.91 -27.06
CA LYS A 272 28.55 -29.08 -27.74
C LYS A 272 30.01 -28.78 -28.14
N GLY A 273 30.74 -28.11 -27.25
CA GLY A 273 32.14 -27.72 -27.45
C GLY A 273 32.37 -26.50 -28.33
N GLN A 274 31.33 -25.79 -28.75
CA GLN A 274 31.41 -24.54 -29.51
C GLN A 274 31.09 -23.35 -28.60
N ASP A 275 31.93 -22.32 -28.63
CA ASP A 275 31.70 -21.07 -27.95
C ASP A 275 30.62 -20.28 -28.68
N ILE A 276 29.60 -19.82 -27.93
CA ILE A 276 28.52 -18.98 -28.43
C ILE A 276 28.56 -17.66 -27.69
N HIS A 277 28.64 -16.57 -28.43
CA HIS A 277 28.42 -15.21 -27.97
C HIS A 277 27.26 -14.62 -28.76
N ALA A 278 26.15 -14.24 -28.07
CA ALA A 278 24.98 -13.65 -28.69
C ALA A 278 24.66 -12.30 -28.07
N ASP A 279 24.68 -11.23 -28.86
CA ASP A 279 24.31 -9.86 -28.49
C ASP A 279 22.99 -9.47 -29.15
N TYR A 280 21.96 -9.28 -28.35
CA TYR A 280 20.65 -8.78 -28.75
C TYR A 280 20.53 -7.32 -28.37
N SER A 281 20.64 -6.42 -29.33
CA SER A 281 20.49 -5.01 -29.08
C SER A 281 19.35 -4.41 -29.91
N GLY A 282 18.53 -3.57 -29.28
CA GLY A 282 17.40 -3.00 -29.95
C GLY A 282 16.62 -1.99 -29.14
N ASP A 283 15.55 -1.57 -29.75
CA ASP A 283 14.60 -0.64 -29.12
C ASP A 283 13.17 -1.17 -29.22
N GLY A 284 12.33 -0.66 -28.34
CA GLY A 284 10.93 -1.05 -28.28
C GLY A 284 10.01 0.09 -27.84
N TYR A 285 8.74 -0.14 -28.09
CA TYR A 285 7.65 0.77 -27.73
C TYR A 285 6.60 0.04 -26.94
N ASN A 286 6.25 0.60 -25.78
CA ASN A 286 5.20 0.07 -24.92
C ASN A 286 3.98 0.97 -24.92
N SER A 287 2.80 0.37 -24.93
CA SER A 287 1.52 1.07 -24.77
C SER A 287 0.61 0.31 -23.85
N ALA A 288 -0.08 0.99 -22.93
CA ALA A 288 -1.08 0.33 -22.10
C ALA A 288 -2.28 1.22 -21.79
N LYS A 289 -3.44 0.56 -21.61
CA LYS A 289 -4.68 1.16 -21.11
C LYS A 289 -5.21 0.30 -19.97
N THR A 290 -5.32 0.89 -18.79
CA THR A 290 -5.78 0.17 -17.60
C THR A 290 -6.93 0.93 -16.93
N GLY A 291 -7.83 0.20 -16.31
CA GLY A 291 -8.93 0.76 -15.54
C GLY A 291 -9.19 -0.01 -14.26
N PHE A 292 -9.72 0.69 -13.29
CA PHE A 292 -10.05 0.16 -11.97
C PHE A 292 -11.35 0.80 -11.48
N VAL A 293 -12.24 -0.02 -10.91
CA VAL A 293 -13.45 0.43 -10.23
C VAL A 293 -13.61 -0.38 -8.94
N SER A 294 -13.89 0.29 -7.84
CA SER A 294 -14.24 -0.35 -6.57
C SER A 294 -15.50 0.32 -6.01
N VAL A 295 -16.53 -0.46 -5.79
CA VAL A 295 -17.76 -0.02 -5.11
C VAL A 295 -17.87 -0.75 -3.79
N GLY A 296 -18.42 -0.09 -2.78
CA GLY A 296 -18.62 -0.75 -1.49
C GLY A 296 -19.64 -0.06 -0.62
N VAL A 297 -20.19 -0.85 0.26
CA VAL A 297 -21.14 -0.43 1.28
C VAL A 297 -20.65 -0.87 2.65
N ASN A 298 -20.83 -0.02 3.61
CA ASN A 298 -20.60 -0.32 5.02
C ASN A 298 -21.81 0.16 5.82
N ASP A 299 -22.28 -0.67 6.72
CA ASP A 299 -23.35 -0.32 7.66
C ASP A 299 -22.89 -0.56 9.10
N GLN A 300 -23.03 0.46 9.92
CA GLN A 300 -22.83 0.40 11.35
C GLN A 300 -24.17 0.15 12.01
N LEU A 301 -24.56 -1.13 12.14
CA LEU A 301 -25.86 -1.56 12.69
C LEU A 301 -26.08 -1.02 14.11
N THR A 302 -25.01 -1.07 14.94
CA THR A 302 -24.98 -0.53 16.29
C THR A 302 -23.58 0.05 16.58
N ASP A 303 -23.37 0.67 17.72
CA ASP A 303 -22.02 1.13 18.14
C ASP A 303 -21.01 -0.02 18.27
N ARG A 304 -21.50 -1.25 18.39
CA ARG A 304 -20.69 -2.47 18.58
C ARG A 304 -20.66 -3.39 17.37
N GLN A 305 -21.58 -3.22 16.41
CA GLN A 305 -21.72 -4.11 15.26
C GLN A 305 -21.57 -3.35 13.95
N SER A 306 -20.79 -3.88 13.04
CA SER A 306 -20.67 -3.35 11.68
C SER A 306 -20.50 -4.49 10.69
N LEU A 307 -21.04 -4.30 9.50
CA LEU A 307 -20.83 -5.18 8.35
C LEU A 307 -20.58 -4.34 7.10
N GLY A 308 -20.03 -4.97 6.10
CA GLY A 308 -19.84 -4.29 4.83
C GLY A 308 -19.36 -5.27 3.76
N ALA A 309 -19.54 -4.83 2.52
CA ALA A 309 -19.08 -5.56 1.35
C ALA A 309 -18.45 -4.61 0.34
N THR A 310 -17.53 -5.14 -0.43
CA THR A 310 -16.90 -4.40 -1.54
C THR A 310 -16.74 -5.32 -2.74
N TYR A 311 -16.99 -4.76 -3.91
CA TYR A 311 -16.63 -5.35 -5.18
C TYR A 311 -15.57 -4.48 -5.85
N THR A 312 -14.51 -5.11 -6.34
CA THR A 312 -13.42 -4.44 -7.06
C THR A 312 -13.23 -5.13 -8.40
N PHE A 313 -13.21 -4.34 -9.44
CA PHE A 313 -12.87 -4.76 -10.79
C PHE A 313 -11.66 -3.98 -11.28
N SER A 314 -10.64 -4.67 -11.78
CA SER A 314 -9.51 -4.05 -12.47
C SER A 314 -9.28 -4.75 -13.79
N ARG A 315 -8.95 -3.97 -14.83
CA ARG A 315 -8.73 -4.50 -16.17
C ARG A 315 -7.57 -3.80 -16.86
N VAL A 316 -6.71 -4.60 -17.47
CA VAL A 316 -5.80 -4.16 -18.53
C VAL A 316 -6.56 -4.38 -19.84
N PHE A 317 -7.07 -3.29 -20.44
CA PHE A 317 -7.84 -3.34 -21.68
C PHE A 317 -6.94 -3.66 -22.86
N SER A 318 -5.73 -3.09 -22.86
CA SER A 318 -4.67 -3.38 -23.81
C SER A 318 -3.31 -3.13 -23.13
N ASN A 319 -2.38 -3.98 -23.40
CA ASN A 319 -0.97 -3.78 -23.12
C ASN A 319 -0.22 -4.38 -24.28
N SER A 320 0.56 -3.59 -25.00
CA SER A 320 1.34 -4.01 -26.16
C SER A 320 2.79 -3.58 -26.01
N ALA A 321 3.69 -4.43 -26.47
CA ALA A 321 5.10 -4.14 -26.61
C ALA A 321 5.55 -4.54 -28.01
N ASP A 322 6.04 -3.57 -28.76
CA ASP A 322 6.70 -3.78 -30.08
C ASP A 322 8.20 -3.61 -29.89
N GLN A 323 8.96 -4.62 -30.30
CA GLN A 323 10.42 -4.69 -30.11
C GLN A 323 11.08 -5.04 -31.43
N ASN A 324 12.15 -4.32 -31.74
CA ASN A 324 12.99 -4.60 -32.91
C ASN A 324 14.43 -4.80 -32.42
N TYR A 325 14.96 -5.96 -32.64
CA TYR A 325 16.33 -6.33 -32.24
C TYR A 325 17.17 -6.59 -33.48
N ARG A 326 18.38 -6.12 -33.45
CA ARG A 326 19.49 -6.56 -34.28
C ARG A 326 20.32 -7.52 -33.48
N ASN A 327 20.49 -8.72 -33.97
CA ASN A 327 21.16 -9.81 -33.28
C ASN A 327 22.49 -10.11 -33.94
N HIS A 328 23.55 -10.05 -33.17
CA HIS A 328 24.88 -10.42 -33.57
C HIS A 328 25.27 -11.71 -32.85
N VAL A 329 25.59 -12.73 -33.58
CA VAL A 329 25.91 -14.05 -33.03
C VAL A 329 27.24 -14.54 -33.58
N TRP A 330 28.14 -14.87 -32.66
CA TRP A 330 29.38 -15.54 -32.97
C TRP A 330 29.30 -16.98 -32.47
N GLN A 331 29.49 -17.93 -33.37
CA GLN A 331 29.54 -19.33 -33.06
C GLN A 331 30.86 -19.91 -33.53
N ASN A 332 31.74 -20.27 -32.60
CA ASN A 332 33.08 -20.77 -32.89
C ASN A 332 33.91 -19.85 -33.86
N GLY A 333 33.72 -18.53 -33.68
CA GLY A 333 34.36 -17.50 -34.52
C GLY A 333 33.61 -17.15 -35.81
N ALA A 334 32.64 -17.94 -36.26
CA ALA A 334 31.77 -17.59 -37.38
C ALA A 334 30.74 -16.55 -36.93
N PHE A 335 30.59 -15.47 -37.68
CA PHE A 335 29.67 -14.35 -37.41
C PHE A 335 28.37 -14.53 -38.20
N SER A 336 27.24 -14.28 -37.55
CA SER A 336 25.94 -14.15 -38.20
C SER A 336 25.19 -12.94 -37.64
N GLU A 337 24.45 -12.27 -38.50
CA GLU A 337 23.57 -11.15 -38.14
C GLU A 337 22.17 -11.41 -38.66
N PHE A 338 21.14 -11.09 -37.83
CA PHE A 338 19.75 -11.18 -38.21
C PHE A 338 18.88 -10.23 -37.39
N ASP A 339 17.75 -9.84 -37.94
CA ASP A 339 16.79 -8.98 -37.27
C ASP A 339 15.63 -9.80 -36.68
N THR A 340 15.26 -9.50 -35.43
CA THR A 340 14.08 -10.06 -34.78
C THR A 340 13.09 -8.96 -34.48
N ARG A 341 11.85 -9.13 -34.92
CA ARG A 341 10.72 -8.31 -34.52
C ARG A 341 9.81 -9.11 -33.61
N SER A 342 9.53 -8.58 -32.43
CA SER A 342 8.61 -9.18 -31.47
C SER A 342 7.49 -8.20 -31.15
N THR A 343 6.24 -8.62 -31.39
CA THR A 343 5.04 -7.90 -30.98
C THR A 343 4.30 -8.70 -29.94
N GLN A 344 4.24 -8.18 -28.72
CA GLN A 344 3.50 -8.81 -27.64
C GLN A 344 2.23 -8.02 -27.33
N SER A 345 1.13 -8.72 -27.12
CA SER A 345 -0.13 -8.17 -26.60
C SER A 345 -0.62 -8.94 -25.40
N SER A 346 -1.14 -8.23 -24.40
CA SER A 346 -1.74 -8.87 -23.24
C SER A 346 -2.96 -8.11 -22.72
N GLN A 347 -3.87 -8.86 -22.11
CA GLN A 347 -5.07 -8.36 -21.44
C GLN A 347 -5.26 -9.15 -20.17
N ASN A 348 -5.73 -8.50 -19.10
CA ASN A 348 -6.18 -9.22 -17.91
C ASN A 348 -7.44 -8.56 -17.33
N GLY A 349 -8.20 -9.34 -16.57
CA GLY A 349 -9.35 -8.87 -15.82
C GLY A 349 -9.41 -9.55 -14.47
N ASN A 350 -9.53 -8.76 -13.40
CA ASN A 350 -9.55 -9.23 -12.03
C ASN A 350 -10.83 -8.80 -11.35
N HIS A 351 -11.56 -9.74 -10.77
CA HIS A 351 -12.74 -9.53 -9.96
C HIS A 351 -12.43 -9.91 -8.52
N ASN A 352 -12.75 -9.05 -7.57
CA ASN A 352 -12.57 -9.34 -6.15
C ASN A 352 -13.80 -8.89 -5.37
N VAL A 353 -14.44 -9.82 -4.69
CA VAL A 353 -15.53 -9.58 -3.74
C VAL A 353 -14.99 -9.82 -2.34
N SER A 354 -15.19 -8.88 -1.43
CA SER A 354 -14.85 -9.04 -0.02
C SER A 354 -16.00 -8.58 0.85
N ALA A 355 -16.29 -9.34 1.90
CA ALA A 355 -17.28 -9.01 2.91
C ALA A 355 -16.66 -9.14 4.29
N TYR A 356 -17.15 -8.36 5.25
CA TYR A 356 -16.75 -8.48 6.65
C TYR A 356 -17.92 -8.34 7.60
N TYR A 357 -17.75 -8.92 8.76
CA TYR A 357 -18.59 -8.70 9.94
C TYR A 357 -17.71 -8.48 11.16
N GLU A 358 -17.96 -7.41 11.91
CA GLU A 358 -17.30 -7.12 13.19
C GLU A 358 -18.35 -6.99 14.29
N ASN A 359 -18.10 -7.65 15.42
CA ASN A 359 -18.94 -7.53 16.62
C ASN A 359 -18.04 -7.38 17.87
N LYS A 360 -18.31 -6.34 18.64
CA LYS A 360 -17.72 -6.11 19.97
C LYS A 360 -18.74 -6.55 21.03
N PHE A 361 -18.65 -7.80 21.46
CA PHE A 361 -19.54 -8.33 22.51
C PHE A 361 -19.37 -7.57 23.83
N SER A 362 -18.14 -7.17 24.13
CA SER A 362 -17.79 -6.32 25.26
C SER A 362 -16.51 -5.51 24.94
N ASP A 363 -16.10 -4.63 25.84
CA ASP A 363 -14.82 -3.90 25.71
C ASP A 363 -13.60 -4.84 25.78
N LYS A 364 -13.78 -6.06 26.28
CA LYS A 364 -12.73 -7.08 26.46
C LYS A 364 -12.81 -8.20 25.41
N PHE A 365 -13.88 -8.30 24.65
CA PHE A 365 -14.07 -9.40 23.70
C PHE A 365 -14.72 -8.94 22.38
N SER A 366 -14.09 -9.25 21.27
CA SER A 366 -14.60 -8.94 19.93
C SER A 366 -14.32 -10.06 18.93
N LEU A 367 -15.14 -10.12 17.90
CA LEU A 367 -15.06 -11.01 16.74
C LEU A 367 -14.94 -10.17 15.47
N ASN A 368 -14.06 -10.59 14.57
CA ASN A 368 -13.97 -10.10 13.21
C ASN A 368 -13.94 -11.29 12.25
N VAL A 369 -14.83 -11.29 11.27
CA VAL A 369 -14.90 -12.31 10.20
C VAL A 369 -14.76 -11.59 8.87
N ASP A 370 -13.84 -12.05 8.04
CA ASP A 370 -13.63 -11.57 6.68
C ASP A 370 -13.77 -12.74 5.70
N ALA A 371 -14.41 -12.53 4.57
CA ALA A 371 -14.52 -13.47 3.47
C ALA A 371 -14.10 -12.78 2.17
N THR A 372 -13.39 -13.50 1.31
CA THR A 372 -12.89 -12.97 0.03
C THR A 372 -13.06 -14.03 -1.06
N TYR A 373 -13.61 -13.61 -2.20
CA TYR A 373 -13.53 -14.34 -3.46
C TYR A 373 -12.75 -13.50 -4.47
N ALA A 374 -11.81 -14.11 -5.16
CA ALA A 374 -11.06 -13.48 -6.24
C ALA A 374 -11.08 -14.38 -7.48
N HIS A 375 -11.37 -13.79 -8.63
CA HIS A 375 -11.30 -14.41 -9.93
C HIS A 375 -10.39 -13.58 -10.85
N ASN A 376 -9.46 -14.26 -11.52
CA ASN A 376 -8.45 -13.63 -12.37
C ASN A 376 -8.41 -14.35 -13.71
N ARG A 377 -8.37 -13.59 -14.80
CA ARG A 377 -8.17 -14.14 -16.13
C ARG A 377 -7.20 -13.27 -16.90
N ALA A 378 -6.14 -13.87 -17.46
CA ALA A 378 -5.15 -13.17 -18.27
C ALA A 378 -4.89 -13.93 -19.58
N ASN A 379 -4.66 -13.19 -20.64
CA ASN A 379 -4.27 -13.70 -21.94
C ASN A 379 -3.06 -12.90 -22.41
N SER A 380 -2.06 -13.59 -22.94
CA SER A 380 -0.89 -13.00 -23.57
C SER A 380 -0.63 -13.72 -24.90
N ARG A 381 -0.30 -12.96 -25.93
CA ARG A 381 0.07 -13.45 -27.24
C ARG A 381 1.29 -12.68 -27.73
N GLN A 382 2.28 -13.40 -28.23
CA GLN A 382 3.48 -12.83 -28.81
C GLN A 382 3.61 -13.30 -30.27
N ILE A 383 4.03 -12.43 -31.14
CA ILE A 383 4.41 -12.77 -32.52
C ILE A 383 5.88 -12.42 -32.64
N VAL A 384 6.69 -13.41 -32.89
CA VAL A 384 8.14 -13.25 -33.10
C VAL A 384 8.42 -13.58 -34.56
N VAL A 385 9.05 -12.66 -35.27
CA VAL A 385 9.47 -12.83 -36.66
C VAL A 385 10.97 -12.60 -36.72
N GLU A 386 11.69 -13.59 -37.18
CA GLU A 386 13.12 -13.51 -37.45
C GLU A 386 13.37 -13.49 -38.93
N ASN A 387 14.22 -12.56 -39.35
CA ASN A 387 14.67 -12.45 -40.73
C ASN A 387 16.17 -12.75 -40.77
N ARG A 388 16.51 -13.97 -41.13
CA ARG A 388 17.88 -14.44 -41.47
C ARG A 388 18.08 -14.32 -42.98
N MET A 389 19.34 -14.25 -43.47
CA MET A 389 19.66 -14.03 -44.87
C MET A 389 18.91 -14.99 -45.82
N ASP A 390 18.75 -16.27 -45.40
CA ASP A 390 18.20 -17.32 -46.26
C ASP A 390 16.84 -17.89 -45.74
N ASN A 391 16.38 -17.39 -44.60
CA ASN A 391 15.15 -17.92 -43.98
C ASN A 391 14.41 -16.86 -43.16
N ARG A 392 13.10 -16.89 -43.27
CA ARG A 392 12.20 -16.15 -42.41
C ARG A 392 11.42 -17.13 -41.55
N SER A 393 11.59 -17.05 -40.23
CA SER A 393 10.82 -17.85 -39.29
C SER A 393 9.80 -16.99 -38.54
N MET A 394 8.70 -17.62 -38.15
CA MET A 394 7.67 -17.01 -37.32
C MET A 394 7.31 -17.95 -36.19
N LEU A 395 7.22 -17.42 -34.98
CA LEU A 395 6.76 -18.13 -33.80
C LEU A 395 5.67 -17.33 -33.10
N VAL A 396 4.57 -18.00 -32.73
CA VAL A 396 3.41 -17.34 -32.11
C VAL A 396 3.04 -18.05 -30.79
N PRO A 397 3.81 -17.83 -29.71
CA PRO A 397 3.44 -18.33 -28.41
C PRO A 397 2.27 -17.55 -27.82
N ALA A 398 1.34 -18.27 -27.22
CA ALA A 398 0.20 -17.70 -26.50
C ALA A 398 0.03 -18.38 -25.14
N THR A 399 -0.31 -17.56 -24.14
CA THR A 399 -0.58 -18.02 -22.78
C THR A 399 -1.96 -17.56 -22.35
N LYS A 400 -2.75 -18.47 -21.80
CA LYS A 400 -4.02 -18.17 -21.12
C LYS A 400 -3.91 -18.65 -19.69
N SER A 401 -4.25 -17.80 -18.75
CA SER A 401 -4.30 -18.20 -17.33
C SER A 401 -5.62 -17.79 -16.71
N GLU A 402 -6.11 -18.62 -15.80
CA GLU A 402 -7.32 -18.39 -15.04
C GLU A 402 -7.10 -18.85 -13.60
N SER A 403 -7.58 -18.06 -12.65
CA SER A 403 -7.49 -18.42 -11.24
C SER A 403 -8.73 -18.06 -10.46
N ASP A 404 -9.09 -18.93 -9.52
CA ASP A 404 -10.15 -18.74 -8.54
C ASP A 404 -9.59 -18.92 -7.15
N MET A 405 -9.96 -18.05 -6.23
CA MET A 405 -9.60 -18.13 -4.82
C MET A 405 -10.81 -17.81 -3.95
N VAL A 406 -11.04 -18.68 -2.98
CA VAL A 406 -11.97 -18.41 -1.86
C VAL A 406 -11.16 -18.43 -0.57
N ALA A 407 -11.33 -17.44 0.27
CA ALA A 407 -10.68 -17.38 1.57
C ALA A 407 -11.61 -16.83 2.65
N GLN A 408 -11.44 -17.35 3.86
CA GLN A 408 -12.15 -16.89 5.05
C GLN A 408 -11.13 -16.68 6.18
N ARG A 409 -11.34 -15.65 6.99
CA ARG A 409 -10.53 -15.30 8.15
C ARG A 409 -11.44 -14.96 9.32
N THR A 410 -11.26 -15.66 10.45
CA THR A 410 -11.96 -15.39 11.70
C THR A 410 -10.94 -15.05 12.77
N VAL A 411 -11.11 -13.90 13.43
CA VAL A 411 -10.24 -13.43 14.50
C VAL A 411 -11.06 -13.05 15.71
N PHE A 412 -10.73 -13.67 16.81
CA PHE A 412 -11.18 -13.27 18.14
C PHE A 412 -10.11 -12.39 18.78
N THR A 413 -10.52 -11.34 19.45
CA THR A 413 -9.68 -10.51 20.28
C THR A 413 -10.19 -10.51 21.69
N SER A 414 -9.33 -10.90 22.65
CA SER A 414 -9.68 -10.96 24.08
C SER A 414 -8.67 -10.16 24.89
N THR A 415 -9.11 -9.52 25.97
CA THR A 415 -8.23 -8.95 26.98
C THR A 415 -7.98 -9.99 28.05
N VAL A 416 -6.72 -10.45 28.18
CA VAL A 416 -6.31 -11.47 29.14
C VAL A 416 -5.09 -10.98 29.91
N ALA A 417 -5.10 -11.07 31.24
CA ALA A 417 -3.97 -10.68 32.12
C ALA A 417 -3.39 -9.28 31.77
N ASN A 418 -4.25 -8.28 31.59
CA ASN A 418 -3.90 -6.91 31.17
C ASN A 418 -3.13 -6.81 29.84
N GLY A 419 -3.17 -7.84 29.01
CA GLY A 419 -2.67 -7.88 27.65
C GLY A 419 -3.79 -8.15 26.65
N LYS A 420 -3.44 -8.05 25.38
CA LYS A 420 -4.33 -8.34 24.25
C LYS A 420 -3.96 -9.68 23.64
N LEU A 421 -4.92 -10.58 23.51
CA LEU A 421 -4.80 -11.87 22.83
C LEU A 421 -5.65 -11.84 21.56
N ASP A 422 -4.99 -11.88 20.39
CA ASP A 422 -5.64 -12.11 19.08
C ASP A 422 -5.44 -13.59 18.70
N TYR A 423 -6.50 -14.33 18.43
CA TYR A 423 -6.44 -15.74 18.03
C TYR A 423 -7.50 -16.06 16.99
N GLY A 424 -7.23 -17.04 16.16
CA GLY A 424 -8.19 -17.34 15.09
C GLY A 424 -7.73 -18.36 14.07
N LEU A 425 -8.52 -18.41 13.01
CA LEU A 425 -8.38 -19.33 11.89
C LEU A 425 -8.44 -18.57 10.57
N VAL A 426 -7.57 -18.95 9.63
CA VAL A 426 -7.65 -18.52 8.23
C VAL A 426 -7.69 -19.78 7.38
N THR A 427 -8.62 -19.86 6.44
CA THR A 427 -8.68 -20.92 5.44
C THR A 427 -8.71 -20.31 4.04
N SER A 428 -8.07 -20.98 3.09
CA SER A 428 -8.14 -20.61 1.68
C SER A 428 -8.15 -21.85 0.79
N TRP A 429 -8.82 -21.69 -0.34
CA TRP A 429 -8.76 -22.61 -1.45
C TRP A 429 -8.45 -21.80 -2.71
N THR A 430 -7.49 -22.29 -3.50
CA THR A 430 -7.05 -21.64 -4.73
C THR A 430 -6.92 -22.67 -5.84
N ARG A 431 -7.41 -22.31 -7.01
CA ARG A 431 -7.19 -23.01 -8.28
C ARG A 431 -6.52 -22.03 -9.24
N PHE A 432 -5.43 -22.47 -9.87
CA PHE A 432 -4.75 -21.73 -10.93
C PHE A 432 -4.55 -22.65 -12.12
N GLN A 433 -5.00 -22.27 -13.28
CA GLN A 433 -4.82 -23.00 -14.54
C GLN A 433 -4.05 -22.10 -15.51
N GLN A 434 -3.06 -22.70 -16.19
CA GLN A 434 -2.30 -22.03 -17.25
C GLN A 434 -2.20 -22.95 -18.44
N GLN A 435 -2.56 -22.39 -19.59
CA GLN A 435 -2.44 -23.03 -20.89
C GLN A 435 -1.43 -22.24 -21.73
N TYR A 436 -0.40 -22.90 -22.20
CA TYR A 436 0.59 -22.37 -23.12
C TYR A 436 0.49 -23.14 -24.44
N CYS A 437 0.44 -22.43 -25.56
CA CYS A 437 0.38 -23.03 -26.88
C CYS A 437 1.19 -22.22 -27.89
N ILE A 438 1.56 -22.90 -28.99
CA ILE A 438 2.10 -22.27 -30.19
C ILE A 438 0.99 -22.26 -31.23
N GLU A 439 0.60 -21.07 -31.67
CA GLU A 439 -0.58 -20.88 -32.54
C GLU A 439 -0.27 -21.09 -34.04
N ASN A 440 0.98 -21.10 -34.45
CA ASN A 440 1.33 -21.37 -35.85
C ASN A 440 1.32 -22.89 -36.13
N GLU A 441 0.53 -23.32 -37.12
CA GLU A 441 0.23 -24.71 -37.43
C GLU A 441 1.47 -25.51 -37.88
N ASP A 442 2.42 -24.87 -38.56
CA ASP A 442 3.62 -25.52 -39.13
C ASP A 442 4.78 -25.64 -38.13
N TYR A 443 4.57 -25.29 -36.85
CA TYR A 443 5.63 -25.37 -35.86
C TYR A 443 5.91 -26.81 -35.43
N SER A 444 7.10 -27.30 -35.76
CA SER A 444 7.58 -28.67 -35.40
C SER A 444 8.73 -28.64 -34.37
N GLY A 445 8.95 -27.52 -33.68
CA GLY A 445 10.08 -27.33 -32.77
C GLY A 445 9.87 -27.91 -31.36
N LEU A 446 10.76 -27.52 -30.47
CA LEU A 446 10.90 -28.00 -29.08
C LEU A 446 9.70 -27.65 -28.18
N LEU A 447 9.06 -26.50 -28.43
CA LEU A 447 7.95 -26.02 -27.61
C LEU A 447 6.70 -26.86 -27.83
N LYS A 448 6.08 -27.29 -26.73
CA LYS A 448 4.85 -28.09 -26.79
C LYS A 448 3.72 -27.33 -26.10
N THR A 449 2.51 -27.51 -26.63
CA THR A 449 1.31 -27.08 -25.91
C THR A 449 1.23 -27.80 -24.57
N ASN A 450 1.02 -27.03 -23.51
CA ASN A 450 0.77 -27.57 -22.18
C ASN A 450 -0.49 -26.97 -21.58
N ASP A 451 -1.15 -27.73 -20.72
CA ASP A 451 -2.29 -27.32 -19.91
C ASP A 451 -2.05 -27.81 -18.50
N ASN A 452 -1.72 -26.88 -17.62
CA ASN A 452 -1.29 -27.16 -16.27
C ASN A 452 -2.24 -26.53 -15.26
N GLU A 453 -2.55 -27.27 -14.20
CA GLU A 453 -3.44 -26.81 -13.14
C GLU A 453 -2.80 -27.02 -11.77
N SER A 454 -2.82 -25.98 -10.95
CA SER A 454 -2.42 -26.04 -9.54
C SER A 454 -3.65 -25.88 -8.65
N LYS A 455 -3.81 -26.75 -7.66
CA LYS A 455 -4.84 -26.64 -6.59
C LYS A 455 -4.16 -26.59 -5.25
N GLN A 456 -4.54 -25.63 -4.43
CA GLN A 456 -4.02 -25.49 -3.08
C GLN A 456 -5.16 -25.26 -2.08
N SER A 457 -5.10 -26.01 -0.98
CA SER A 457 -5.92 -25.76 0.21
C SER A 457 -4.99 -25.41 1.36
N ALA A 458 -5.27 -24.32 2.08
CA ALA A 458 -4.49 -23.93 3.23
C ALA A 458 -5.38 -23.63 4.45
N ALA A 459 -4.88 -23.99 5.63
CA ALA A 459 -5.49 -23.67 6.91
C ALA A 459 -4.42 -23.21 7.89
N HIS A 460 -4.66 -22.07 8.54
CA HIS A 460 -3.74 -21.47 9.50
C HIS A 460 -4.49 -21.21 10.81
N VAL A 461 -3.98 -21.76 11.92
CA VAL A 461 -4.45 -21.46 13.26
C VAL A 461 -3.38 -20.62 13.95
N PHE A 462 -3.75 -19.55 14.62
CA PHE A 462 -2.80 -18.67 15.26
C PHE A 462 -3.29 -18.14 16.61
N ALA A 463 -2.32 -17.79 17.46
CA ALA A 463 -2.50 -17.01 18.67
C ALA A 463 -1.39 -15.97 18.76
N ASN A 464 -1.73 -14.74 19.13
CA ASN A 464 -0.78 -13.63 19.28
C ASN A 464 -1.13 -12.84 20.55
N TYR A 465 -0.29 -12.93 21.55
CA TYR A 465 -0.43 -12.19 22.81
C TYR A 465 0.50 -10.99 22.85
N SER A 466 0.00 -9.84 23.27
CA SER A 466 0.78 -8.63 23.42
C SER A 466 0.45 -7.90 24.73
N ARG A 467 1.48 -7.38 25.42
CA ARG A 467 1.32 -6.69 26.70
C ARG A 467 2.38 -5.62 26.89
N SER A 468 1.94 -4.47 27.44
CA SER A 468 2.83 -3.42 27.96
C SER A 468 2.99 -3.57 29.47
N PHE A 469 4.20 -3.42 29.95
CA PHE A 469 4.53 -3.35 31.38
C PHE A 469 5.60 -2.29 31.63
N GLY A 470 5.17 -1.16 32.15
CA GLY A 470 6.01 0.02 32.29
C GLY A 470 6.53 0.50 30.92
N ARG A 471 7.84 0.57 30.75
CA ARG A 471 8.52 0.99 29.53
C ARG A 471 8.74 -0.14 28.50
N TRP A 472 8.37 -1.36 28.88
CA TRP A 472 8.52 -2.54 28.05
C TRP A 472 7.21 -2.89 27.34
N PHE A 473 7.35 -3.38 26.12
CA PHE A 473 6.26 -4.01 25.36
C PHE A 473 6.75 -5.35 24.85
N THR A 474 5.97 -6.41 25.06
CA THR A 474 6.25 -7.75 24.54
C THR A 474 5.13 -8.23 23.63
N GLN A 475 5.51 -8.99 22.62
CA GLN A 475 4.58 -9.68 21.72
C GLN A 475 5.08 -11.11 21.51
N LEU A 476 4.19 -12.08 21.74
CA LEU A 476 4.42 -13.50 21.57
C LEU A 476 3.36 -14.03 20.60
N GLY A 477 3.79 -14.63 19.52
CA GLY A 477 2.90 -15.20 18.51
C GLY A 477 3.29 -16.63 18.17
N LEU A 478 2.30 -17.46 17.91
CA LEU A 478 2.47 -18.79 17.37
C LEU A 478 1.42 -19.03 16.28
N LYS A 479 1.87 -19.54 15.14
CA LYS A 479 1.00 -19.94 14.03
C LYS A 479 1.33 -21.38 13.63
N TYR A 480 0.32 -22.18 13.46
CA TYR A 480 0.42 -23.47 12.78
C TYR A 480 -0.21 -23.35 11.40
N GLU A 481 0.53 -23.74 10.39
CA GLU A 481 0.17 -23.66 8.98
C GLU A 481 0.11 -25.06 8.39
N TYR A 482 -1.01 -25.40 7.76
CA TYR A 482 -1.23 -26.60 6.99
C TYR A 482 -1.53 -26.20 5.54
N ILE A 483 -0.75 -26.70 4.56
CA ILE A 483 -0.94 -26.44 3.13
C ILE A 483 -0.92 -27.79 2.40
N ASP A 484 -1.97 -28.08 1.64
CA ASP A 484 -2.05 -29.21 0.69
C ASP A 484 -2.01 -28.66 -0.74
N TYR A 485 -0.99 -29.04 -1.49
CA TYR A 485 -0.74 -28.61 -2.85
C TYR A 485 -0.76 -29.78 -3.81
N LYS A 486 -1.46 -29.63 -4.95
CA LYS A 486 -1.58 -30.61 -6.02
C LYS A 486 -1.34 -29.94 -7.36
N TYR A 487 -0.53 -30.57 -8.20
CA TYR A 487 -0.22 -30.11 -9.54
C TYR A 487 -0.68 -31.15 -10.56
N TYR A 488 -1.33 -30.68 -11.62
CA TYR A 488 -1.84 -31.50 -12.72
C TYR A 488 -1.21 -31.00 -14.01
N ALA A 489 -0.68 -31.89 -14.81
CA ALA A 489 -0.21 -31.64 -16.16
C ALA A 489 -1.08 -32.40 -17.16
N ALA A 490 -1.67 -31.68 -18.13
CA ALA A 490 -2.62 -32.24 -19.10
C ALA A 490 -3.77 -33.02 -18.42
N GLY A 491 -4.33 -32.48 -17.33
CA GLY A 491 -5.41 -33.11 -16.55
C GLY A 491 -5.01 -34.30 -15.67
N LYS A 492 -3.74 -34.73 -15.69
CA LYS A 492 -3.24 -35.84 -14.87
C LYS A 492 -2.47 -35.33 -13.65
N LEU A 493 -2.82 -35.84 -12.47
CA LEU A 493 -2.09 -35.53 -11.23
C LEU A 493 -0.63 -36.00 -11.36
N ARG A 494 0.30 -35.11 -11.03
CA ARG A 494 1.72 -35.42 -10.89
C ARG A 494 2.01 -35.79 -9.44
N ASP A 495 2.16 -37.07 -9.13
CA ASP A 495 2.37 -37.53 -7.75
C ASP A 495 3.66 -37.01 -7.14
N GLU A 496 4.72 -36.79 -7.93
CA GLU A 496 5.98 -36.19 -7.53
C GLU A 496 5.85 -34.73 -7.11
N SER A 497 4.80 -34.05 -7.55
CA SER A 497 4.50 -32.65 -7.21
C SER A 497 3.39 -32.50 -6.17
N LYS A 498 2.78 -33.60 -5.72
CA LYS A 498 1.80 -33.56 -4.61
C LYS A 498 2.52 -33.38 -3.29
N ARG A 499 2.14 -32.34 -2.51
CA ARG A 499 2.84 -32.00 -1.27
C ARG A 499 1.93 -31.49 -0.18
N THR A 500 2.28 -31.86 1.04
CA THR A 500 1.64 -31.36 2.25
C THR A 500 2.71 -30.71 3.13
N PHE A 501 2.52 -29.41 3.43
CA PHE A 501 3.41 -28.66 4.31
C PHE A 501 2.76 -28.45 5.66
N ARG A 502 3.53 -28.68 6.73
CA ARG A 502 3.13 -28.46 8.12
C ARG A 502 4.20 -27.60 8.78
N ASN A 503 3.87 -26.34 9.06
CA ASN A 503 4.83 -25.39 9.58
C ASN A 503 4.37 -24.86 10.94
N LEU A 504 5.30 -24.82 11.90
CA LEU A 504 5.12 -24.08 13.15
C LEU A 504 5.95 -22.80 13.05
N LEU A 505 5.30 -21.64 13.17
CA LEU A 505 5.88 -20.33 12.92
C LEU A 505 5.76 -19.48 14.18
N PRO A 506 6.77 -19.54 15.08
CA PRO A 506 6.84 -18.67 16.24
C PRO A 506 7.24 -17.25 15.84
N SER A 507 6.77 -16.28 16.62
CA SER A 507 7.19 -14.88 16.56
C SER A 507 7.33 -14.33 17.99
N VAL A 508 8.44 -13.65 18.27
CA VAL A 508 8.72 -13.04 19.57
C VAL A 508 9.26 -11.64 19.33
N SER A 509 8.78 -10.66 20.05
CA SER A 509 9.32 -9.32 20.06
C SER A 509 9.34 -8.74 21.48
N LEU A 510 10.43 -8.10 21.80
CA LEU A 510 10.62 -7.34 23.03
C LEU A 510 11.04 -5.92 22.64
N SER A 511 10.31 -4.93 23.13
CA SER A 511 10.61 -3.52 22.89
C SER A 511 10.72 -2.77 24.22
N TYR A 512 11.66 -1.83 24.26
CA TYR A 512 11.85 -0.87 25.35
C TYR A 512 11.75 0.53 24.80
N SER A 513 10.99 1.42 25.44
CA SER A 513 10.86 2.81 25.01
C SER A 513 10.87 3.74 26.20
N GLN A 514 11.78 4.70 26.19
CA GLN A 514 11.90 5.75 27.21
C GLN A 514 12.26 7.07 26.53
N ASP A 515 11.39 8.08 26.64
CA ASP A 515 11.60 9.43 26.12
C ASP A 515 12.06 9.46 24.66
N ARG A 516 13.37 9.66 24.45
CA ARG A 516 13.99 9.78 23.11
C ARG A 516 14.77 8.54 22.69
N PHE A 517 14.74 7.49 23.50
CA PHE A 517 15.46 6.25 23.25
C PHE A 517 14.50 5.08 23.15
N SER A 518 14.71 4.22 22.17
CA SER A 518 13.98 2.97 22.07
C SER A 518 14.81 1.85 21.45
N LEU A 519 14.53 0.63 21.89
CA LEU A 519 15.11 -0.61 21.40
C LEU A 519 14.00 -1.59 21.04
N MET A 520 14.23 -2.42 20.04
CA MET A 520 13.40 -3.57 19.72
C MET A 520 14.27 -4.72 19.26
N LEU A 521 14.09 -5.88 19.87
CA LEU A 521 14.65 -7.16 19.43
C LEU A 521 13.50 -8.08 19.06
N SER A 522 13.58 -8.73 17.89
CA SER A 522 12.57 -9.67 17.46
C SER A 522 13.16 -10.88 16.75
N TYR A 523 12.47 -12.02 16.91
CA TYR A 523 12.71 -13.25 16.15
C TYR A 523 11.41 -13.74 15.55
N ASN A 524 11.45 -14.07 14.26
CA ASN A 524 10.29 -14.56 13.52
C ASN A 524 10.70 -15.65 12.53
N ILE A 525 9.78 -16.60 12.29
CA ILE A 525 9.83 -17.49 11.14
C ILE A 525 8.73 -17.07 10.17
N TYR A 526 9.13 -16.78 8.94
CA TYR A 526 8.24 -16.47 7.82
C TYR A 526 8.26 -17.62 6.81
N THR A 527 7.14 -17.85 6.13
CA THR A 527 7.11 -18.69 4.92
C THR A 527 6.83 -17.84 3.69
N ASN A 528 7.42 -18.21 2.57
CA ASN A 528 7.18 -17.57 1.29
C ASN A 528 7.07 -18.66 0.21
N SER A 529 5.89 -18.86 -0.32
CA SER A 529 5.64 -19.79 -1.41
C SER A 529 5.92 -19.10 -2.76
N SER A 530 6.42 -19.84 -3.73
CA SER A 530 6.60 -19.39 -5.11
C SER A 530 5.26 -19.02 -5.74
N SER A 531 5.28 -18.11 -6.74
CA SER A 531 4.09 -17.85 -7.55
C SER A 531 3.64 -19.10 -8.31
N TYR A 532 2.38 -19.19 -8.68
CA TYR A 532 1.88 -20.33 -9.45
C TYR A 532 2.57 -20.46 -10.82
N SER A 533 2.95 -19.33 -11.44
CA SER A 533 3.73 -19.33 -12.68
C SER A 533 5.15 -19.89 -12.51
N GLN A 534 5.79 -19.70 -11.35
CA GLN A 534 7.08 -20.34 -11.05
C GLN A 534 6.98 -21.83 -10.78
N LEU A 535 5.80 -22.32 -10.44
CA LEU A 535 5.51 -23.74 -10.22
C LEU A 535 5.08 -24.47 -11.51
N ASP A 536 4.83 -23.74 -12.60
CA ASP A 536 4.48 -24.30 -13.91
C ASP A 536 5.73 -24.81 -14.61
N ASP A 537 5.85 -26.12 -14.79
CA ASP A 537 7.02 -26.79 -15.40
C ASP A 537 7.03 -26.79 -16.93
N GLY A 538 6.11 -26.08 -17.57
CA GLY A 538 6.07 -25.90 -19.01
C GLY A 538 7.24 -25.04 -19.52
N LEU A 539 7.84 -25.45 -20.63
CA LEU A 539 8.89 -24.68 -21.31
C LEU A 539 8.26 -23.49 -22.03
N GLN A 540 8.81 -22.28 -21.82
CA GLN A 540 8.34 -21.03 -22.40
C GLN A 540 9.44 -20.34 -23.18
N TYR A 541 9.13 -19.84 -24.35
CA TYR A 541 10.03 -19.06 -25.19
C TYR A 541 10.18 -17.62 -24.66
N ILE A 542 11.39 -17.12 -24.58
CA ILE A 542 11.71 -15.72 -24.26
C ILE A 542 12.41 -15.05 -25.44
N SER A 543 13.45 -15.70 -25.96
CA SER A 543 14.19 -15.33 -27.17
C SER A 543 14.88 -16.59 -27.74
N ASP A 544 15.51 -16.51 -28.89
CA ASP A 544 16.21 -17.63 -29.53
C ASP A 544 17.23 -18.28 -28.62
N PHE A 545 17.92 -17.51 -27.82
CA PHE A 545 18.95 -17.99 -26.91
C PHE A 545 18.51 -18.06 -25.46
N ARG A 546 17.20 -17.88 -25.17
CA ARG A 546 16.67 -17.95 -23.80
C ARG A 546 15.29 -18.54 -23.72
N TYR A 547 15.17 -19.55 -22.86
CA TYR A 547 13.91 -20.19 -22.47
C TYR A 547 13.75 -20.13 -20.95
N ASN A 548 12.53 -20.08 -20.49
CA ASN A 548 12.20 -20.20 -19.08
C ASN A 548 11.42 -21.48 -18.83
N LYS A 549 11.65 -22.07 -17.66
CA LYS A 549 10.87 -23.19 -17.15
C LYS A 549 10.62 -22.98 -15.67
N GLY A 550 9.39 -23.10 -15.24
CA GLY A 550 9.12 -23.17 -13.80
C GLY A 550 9.55 -24.53 -13.22
N ASN A 551 9.33 -24.70 -11.94
CA ASN A 551 9.67 -25.94 -11.23
C ASN A 551 8.54 -26.28 -10.25
N SER A 552 7.71 -27.23 -10.62
CA SER A 552 6.57 -27.71 -9.79
C SER A 552 7.03 -28.35 -8.48
N GLN A 553 8.33 -28.60 -8.35
CA GLN A 553 8.95 -29.17 -7.16
C GLN A 553 9.47 -28.14 -6.15
N LEU A 554 9.37 -26.85 -6.39
CA LEU A 554 9.79 -25.82 -5.45
C LEU A 554 9.04 -25.92 -4.12
N GLN A 555 9.80 -25.89 -3.04
CA GLN A 555 9.28 -25.83 -1.68
C GLN A 555 9.12 -24.37 -1.23
N PRO A 556 8.18 -24.06 -0.34
CA PRO A 556 8.11 -22.75 0.29
C PRO A 556 9.40 -22.44 1.06
N THR A 557 9.97 -21.28 0.80
CA THR A 557 11.11 -20.79 1.58
C THR A 557 10.70 -20.57 3.02
N LYS A 558 11.43 -21.14 3.98
CA LYS A 558 11.26 -20.90 5.41
C LYS A 558 12.36 -19.98 5.89
N LYS A 559 12.02 -18.72 6.21
CA LYS A 559 12.97 -17.67 6.56
C LYS A 559 12.97 -17.38 8.05
N HIS A 560 14.06 -17.69 8.73
CA HIS A 560 14.35 -17.28 10.09
C HIS A 560 14.92 -15.87 10.09
N SER A 561 14.39 -14.97 10.88
CA SER A 561 14.80 -13.57 10.91
C SER A 561 14.99 -13.10 12.36
N VAL A 562 16.19 -12.64 12.67
CA VAL A 562 16.49 -11.90 13.91
C VAL A 562 16.68 -10.44 13.56
N ALA A 563 15.94 -9.55 14.19
CA ALA A 563 16.06 -8.12 13.93
C ALA A 563 16.28 -7.34 15.23
N PHE A 564 17.21 -6.42 15.15
CA PHE A 564 17.50 -5.43 16.17
C PHE A 564 17.31 -4.04 15.60
N ASN A 565 16.48 -3.22 16.26
CA ASN A 565 16.26 -1.82 15.90
C ASN A 565 16.53 -0.97 17.14
N ALA A 566 17.28 0.11 16.96
CA ALA A 566 17.57 1.07 18.03
C ALA A 566 17.34 2.48 17.51
N SER A 567 16.69 3.33 18.30
CA SER A 567 16.55 4.74 17.96
C SER A 567 16.93 5.64 19.14
N TYR A 568 17.60 6.74 18.79
CA TYR A 568 17.91 7.82 19.72
C TYR A 568 17.68 9.16 19.04
N ARG A 569 16.69 9.93 19.51
CA ARG A 569 16.24 11.17 18.84
C ARG A 569 15.91 10.92 17.36
N ASP A 570 16.63 11.56 16.45
CA ASP A 570 16.46 11.50 15.00
C ASP A 570 17.36 10.45 14.34
N LEU A 571 18.10 9.67 15.12
CA LEU A 571 18.94 8.58 14.65
C LEU A 571 18.22 7.23 14.80
N LEU A 572 18.31 6.38 13.78
CA LEU A 572 17.71 5.05 13.75
C LEU A 572 18.71 4.04 13.17
N LEU A 573 19.01 3.01 13.91
CA LEU A 573 19.76 1.83 13.48
C LEU A 573 18.78 0.68 13.22
N ILE A 574 18.96 0.03 12.08
CA ILE A 574 18.24 -1.19 11.69
C ILE A 574 19.27 -2.27 11.41
N CYS A 575 19.15 -3.43 12.04
CA CYS A 575 19.97 -4.59 11.77
C CYS A 575 19.08 -5.83 11.66
N ASN A 576 19.20 -6.57 10.56
CA ASN A 576 18.38 -7.76 10.31
C ASN A 576 19.24 -8.88 9.74
N TYR A 577 19.47 -9.92 10.54
CA TYR A 577 20.03 -11.17 10.08
C TYR A 577 18.91 -12.13 9.65
N SER A 578 19.08 -12.84 8.55
CA SER A 578 18.11 -13.84 8.09
C SER A 578 18.80 -15.06 7.51
N TYR A 579 18.25 -16.23 7.82
CA TYR A 579 18.59 -17.51 7.22
C TYR A 579 17.37 -18.04 6.47
N GLY A 580 17.49 -18.19 5.15
CA GLY A 580 16.47 -18.77 4.28
C GLY A 580 16.75 -20.25 4.07
N LYS A 581 15.95 -21.10 4.73
CA LYS A 581 15.93 -22.53 4.41
C LYS A 581 15.08 -22.73 3.16
N ASP A 582 15.58 -23.52 2.19
CA ASP A 582 14.90 -23.81 0.92
C ASP A 582 14.55 -22.50 0.14
N ALA A 583 15.43 -21.49 0.20
CA ALA A 583 15.24 -20.26 -0.56
C ALA A 583 15.37 -20.55 -2.08
N VAL A 584 14.57 -19.84 -2.89
CA VAL A 584 14.62 -20.00 -4.34
C VAL A 584 15.82 -19.23 -4.90
N VAL A 585 16.70 -19.95 -5.57
CA VAL A 585 17.87 -19.44 -6.29
C VAL A 585 17.63 -19.59 -7.78
N SER A 586 17.94 -18.54 -8.57
CA SER A 586 17.82 -18.55 -10.02
C SER A 586 19.05 -19.23 -10.63
N CYS A 587 18.82 -20.18 -11.52
CA CYS A 587 19.83 -20.95 -12.22
C CYS A 587 19.71 -20.80 -13.74
N PHE A 588 20.81 -21.04 -14.43
CA PHE A 588 20.91 -20.99 -15.88
C PHE A 588 21.73 -22.19 -16.36
N ASP A 589 21.16 -23.01 -17.23
CA ASP A 589 21.88 -24.11 -17.86
C ASP A 589 21.77 -24.00 -19.38
N VAL A 590 22.71 -24.60 -20.07
CA VAL A 590 22.65 -24.74 -21.54
C VAL A 590 21.72 -25.93 -21.86
N MET A 591 20.81 -25.74 -22.80
CA MET A 591 19.89 -26.78 -23.26
C MET A 591 20.64 -27.82 -24.10
N ASP A 592 20.27 -29.09 -23.98
CA ASP A 592 20.92 -30.17 -24.74
C ASP A 592 20.51 -30.19 -26.22
N GLU A 593 19.26 -29.82 -26.52
CA GLU A 593 18.65 -29.93 -27.85
C GLU A 593 19.03 -28.77 -28.77
N ILE A 594 19.15 -27.55 -28.23
CA ILE A 594 19.39 -26.33 -28.98
C ILE A 594 20.42 -25.42 -28.30
N PRO A 595 21.15 -24.56 -29.04
CA PRO A 595 22.12 -23.64 -28.47
C PRO A 595 21.40 -22.48 -27.74
N ALA A 596 20.80 -22.75 -26.60
CA ALA A 596 20.06 -21.77 -25.82
C ALA A 596 20.23 -21.98 -24.32
N VAL A 597 19.98 -20.94 -23.56
CA VAL A 597 20.05 -20.91 -22.09
C VAL A 597 18.66 -21.15 -21.50
N LEU A 598 18.53 -22.14 -20.63
CA LEU A 598 17.35 -22.39 -19.82
C LEU A 598 17.48 -21.69 -18.47
N SER A 599 16.51 -20.84 -18.15
CA SER A 599 16.39 -20.17 -16.85
C SER A 599 15.32 -20.86 -15.99
N TYR A 600 15.66 -21.22 -14.74
CA TYR A 600 14.75 -21.90 -13.81
C TYR A 600 15.10 -21.60 -12.35
N GLY A 601 14.24 -22.01 -11.42
CA GLY A 601 14.45 -21.85 -9.98
C GLY A 601 14.71 -23.16 -9.28
N VAL A 602 15.62 -23.15 -8.27
CA VAL A 602 15.88 -24.28 -7.38
C VAL A 602 15.84 -23.84 -5.92
N ASN A 603 15.57 -24.78 -5.01
CA ASN A 603 15.67 -24.49 -3.58
C ASN A 603 17.11 -24.64 -3.10
N HIS A 604 17.65 -23.61 -2.47
CA HIS A 604 18.97 -23.62 -1.82
C HIS A 604 18.97 -22.72 -0.59
N SER A 605 19.64 -23.16 0.47
CA SER A 605 19.61 -22.43 1.75
C SER A 605 20.81 -21.49 1.85
N PHE A 606 20.57 -20.25 2.26
CA PHE A 606 21.63 -19.28 2.50
C PHE A 606 21.24 -18.24 3.55
N SER A 607 22.23 -17.52 4.06
CA SER A 607 22.03 -16.45 5.03
C SER A 607 22.33 -15.07 4.43
N SER A 608 21.77 -14.04 5.06
CA SER A 608 22.04 -12.65 4.68
C SER A 608 21.89 -11.72 5.88
N VAL A 609 22.57 -10.59 5.81
CA VAL A 609 22.45 -9.49 6.76
C VAL A 609 22.16 -8.20 6.03
N TYR A 610 21.23 -7.42 6.59
CA TYR A 610 20.97 -6.03 6.21
C TYR A 610 21.22 -5.14 7.41
N THR A 611 22.01 -4.09 7.24
CA THR A 611 22.24 -3.08 8.28
C THR A 611 22.06 -1.70 7.66
N GLY A 612 21.30 -0.85 8.31
CA GLY A 612 21.02 0.52 7.86
C GLY A 612 21.05 1.50 9.01
N LEU A 613 21.56 2.70 8.73
CA LEU A 613 21.62 3.84 9.67
C LEU A 613 20.90 5.02 9.01
N SER A 614 19.88 5.53 9.69
CA SER A 614 19.12 6.71 9.26
C SER A 614 19.32 7.86 10.23
N TYR A 615 19.49 9.07 9.71
CA TYR A 615 19.51 10.31 10.46
C TYR A 615 18.60 11.35 9.82
N SER A 616 17.59 11.83 10.57
CA SER A 616 16.48 12.64 10.03
C SER A 616 16.19 13.89 10.89
N PRO A 617 17.14 14.83 11.00
CA PRO A 617 16.99 16.04 11.83
C PRO A 617 16.07 17.09 11.17
N THR A 618 15.77 18.14 11.93
CA THR A 618 15.13 19.35 11.41
C THR A 618 16.03 20.54 11.67
N PHE A 619 16.42 21.26 10.60
CA PHE A 619 17.25 22.45 10.69
C PHE A 619 16.41 23.70 10.38
N PHE A 620 16.67 24.77 11.09
CA PHE A 620 16.05 26.10 10.90
C PHE A 620 14.50 26.07 10.86
N LYS A 621 13.88 25.01 11.38
CA LYS A 621 12.41 24.77 11.33
C LYS A 621 11.81 24.60 9.93
N ILE A 622 12.58 24.81 8.87
CA ILE A 622 12.14 24.76 7.48
C ILE A 622 12.78 23.65 6.64
N TRP A 623 13.95 23.18 7.01
CA TRP A 623 14.68 22.15 6.27
C TRP A 623 14.73 20.83 7.04
N ARG A 624 14.23 19.78 6.41
CA ARG A 624 14.15 18.41 6.96
C ARG A 624 14.86 17.43 6.03
N PRO A 625 16.19 17.33 6.12
CA PRO A 625 16.91 16.27 5.43
C PRO A 625 16.73 14.93 6.15
N SER A 626 16.87 13.84 5.40
CA SER A 626 16.96 12.49 5.92
C SER A 626 17.98 11.71 5.11
N TRP A 627 18.99 11.19 5.77
CA TRP A 627 20.02 10.34 5.18
C TRP A 627 19.80 8.91 5.65
N HIS A 628 19.92 7.95 4.75
CA HIS A 628 19.92 6.53 5.07
C HIS A 628 21.06 5.85 4.32
N VAL A 629 22.03 5.34 5.05
CA VAL A 629 23.13 4.52 4.53
C VAL A 629 22.86 3.07 4.89
N TRP A 630 23.04 2.17 3.94
CA TRP A 630 22.78 0.76 4.18
C TRP A 630 23.81 -0.15 3.52
N ILE A 631 23.96 -1.35 4.07
CA ILE A 631 24.72 -2.45 3.51
C ILE A 631 23.89 -3.74 3.61
N HIS A 632 23.92 -4.51 2.53
CA HIS A 632 23.35 -5.85 2.47
C HIS A 632 24.43 -6.82 2.02
N LYS A 633 24.64 -7.89 2.77
CA LYS A 633 25.52 -8.99 2.39
C LYS A 633 24.76 -10.31 2.51
N GLN A 634 24.90 -11.16 1.52
CA GLN A 634 24.49 -12.56 1.54
C GLN A 634 25.70 -13.49 1.53
N TRP A 635 25.54 -14.68 2.10
CA TRP A 635 26.46 -15.80 2.05
C TRP A 635 25.80 -16.90 1.25
N LEU A 636 25.83 -16.76 -0.07
CA LEU A 636 25.29 -17.70 -1.02
C LEU A 636 26.45 -18.29 -1.83
N SER A 637 26.63 -19.61 -1.71
CA SER A 637 27.51 -20.40 -2.56
C SER A 637 26.69 -21.50 -3.19
N TYR A 638 26.74 -21.65 -4.49
CA TYR A 638 25.98 -22.66 -5.21
C TYR A 638 26.78 -23.16 -6.43
N ASN A 639 26.89 -24.49 -6.60
CA ASN A 639 27.68 -25.14 -7.66
C ASN A 639 29.12 -24.61 -7.79
N GLY A 640 29.79 -24.39 -6.64
CA GLY A 640 31.18 -23.92 -6.63
C GLY A 640 31.37 -22.42 -6.90
N MET A 641 30.28 -21.68 -7.15
CA MET A 641 30.33 -20.22 -7.36
C MET A 641 29.88 -19.45 -6.12
N GLU A 642 30.52 -18.33 -5.86
CA GLU A 642 30.32 -17.47 -4.71
C GLU A 642 29.55 -16.20 -5.09
N TYR A 643 28.37 -15.97 -4.51
CA TYR A 643 27.51 -14.81 -4.74
C TYR A 643 27.45 -13.91 -3.50
N GLY A 644 28.60 -13.64 -2.88
CA GLY A 644 28.72 -12.96 -1.59
C GLY A 644 29.18 -11.50 -1.65
N ARG A 645 29.28 -10.83 -2.82
CA ARG A 645 29.70 -9.43 -2.89
C ARG A 645 28.70 -8.53 -2.21
N PRO A 646 29.09 -7.73 -1.18
CA PRO A 646 28.17 -6.82 -0.50
C PRO A 646 27.61 -5.78 -1.45
N GLN A 647 26.34 -5.41 -1.26
CA GLN A 647 25.72 -4.26 -1.87
C GLN A 647 25.55 -3.17 -0.80
N ALA A 648 25.93 -1.93 -1.10
CA ALA A 648 25.72 -0.80 -0.21
C ALA A 648 25.03 0.33 -0.95
N GLY A 649 24.36 1.20 -0.22
CA GLY A 649 23.67 2.33 -0.84
C GLY A 649 23.40 3.47 0.11
N LEU A 650 23.04 4.60 -0.49
CA LEU A 650 22.69 5.84 0.17
C LEU A 650 21.34 6.33 -0.37
N GLN A 651 20.47 6.78 0.53
CA GLN A 651 19.29 7.55 0.22
C GLN A 651 19.37 8.90 0.91
N TRP A 652 19.06 9.95 0.19
CA TRP A 652 19.03 11.31 0.68
C TRP A 652 17.71 11.97 0.29
N LYS A 653 16.90 12.29 1.29
CA LYS A 653 15.60 12.97 1.13
C LYS A 653 15.72 14.36 1.70
N ASN A 654 15.17 15.35 1.03
CA ASN A 654 15.14 16.72 1.51
C ASN A 654 13.74 17.27 1.34
N LEU A 655 13.20 17.79 2.42
CA LEU A 655 11.98 18.56 2.43
C LEU A 655 12.30 19.99 2.91
N VAL A 656 12.04 20.97 2.06
CA VAL A 656 12.15 22.38 2.39
C VAL A 656 10.76 23.00 2.39
N VAL A 657 10.40 23.58 3.52
CA VAL A 657 9.10 24.25 3.75
C VAL A 657 9.28 25.73 3.58
N LEU A 658 8.58 26.31 2.63
CA LEU A 658 8.62 27.73 2.32
C LEU A 658 7.35 28.45 2.80
N PRO A 659 7.37 29.77 2.98
CA PRO A 659 6.18 30.55 3.31
C PRO A 659 5.02 30.31 2.32
N ARG A 660 3.80 30.59 2.76
CA ARG A 660 2.57 30.48 1.94
C ARG A 660 2.30 29.08 1.41
N GLN A 661 2.70 28.03 2.16
CA GLN A 661 2.43 26.61 1.83
C GLN A 661 3.06 26.14 0.50
N TRP A 662 4.27 26.61 0.21
CA TRP A 662 5.12 26.05 -0.82
C TRP A 662 6.08 25.00 -0.22
N TYR A 663 6.33 23.92 -0.96
CA TYR A 663 7.22 22.83 -0.57
C TYR A 663 8.13 22.48 -1.72
N ILE A 664 9.41 22.30 -1.41
CA ILE A 664 10.39 21.74 -2.34
C ILE A 664 10.84 20.39 -1.76
N VAL A 665 10.80 19.37 -2.60
CA VAL A 665 11.29 18.03 -2.28
C VAL A 665 12.40 17.71 -3.26
N LEU A 666 13.56 17.30 -2.73
CA LEU A 666 14.68 16.76 -3.49
C LEU A 666 15.04 15.40 -2.92
N ASN A 667 15.02 14.37 -3.74
CA ASN A 667 15.39 13.02 -3.34
C ASN A 667 16.50 12.51 -4.24
N ALA A 668 17.49 11.88 -3.64
CA ALA A 668 18.55 11.16 -4.34
C ALA A 668 18.73 9.79 -3.71
N SER A 669 18.94 8.78 -4.53
CA SER A 669 19.28 7.43 -4.09
C SER A 669 20.31 6.82 -5.02
N GLY A 670 21.19 5.98 -4.47
CA GLY A 670 22.16 5.26 -5.26
C GLY A 670 22.61 4.01 -4.53
N ASN A 671 23.09 3.05 -5.32
CA ASN A 671 23.68 1.83 -4.82
C ASN A 671 25.00 1.53 -5.52
N LEU A 672 25.89 0.87 -4.82
CA LEU A 672 27.11 0.29 -5.35
C LEU A 672 26.82 -1.11 -5.90
N LYS A 673 27.69 -1.56 -6.83
CA LYS A 673 27.66 -2.91 -7.40
C LYS A 673 27.69 -3.97 -6.31
N GLY A 674 26.79 -4.96 -6.38
CA GLY A 674 26.74 -6.07 -5.42
C GLY A 674 25.73 -7.15 -5.80
N HIS A 675 25.79 -8.29 -5.11
CA HIS A 675 24.93 -9.45 -5.38
C HIS A 675 23.55 -9.35 -4.71
N SER A 676 22.56 -9.76 -5.47
CA SER A 676 21.20 -10.06 -4.98
C SER A 676 20.76 -11.39 -5.59
N ASN A 677 20.72 -12.46 -4.80
CA ASN A 677 20.64 -13.83 -5.30
C ASN A 677 21.86 -14.14 -6.20
N THR A 678 21.70 -14.77 -7.35
CA THR A 678 22.78 -15.01 -8.35
C THR A 678 23.01 -13.84 -9.28
N TYR A 679 22.23 -12.76 -9.15
CA TYR A 679 22.31 -11.57 -9.98
C TYR A 679 23.27 -10.53 -9.39
N MET A 680 24.16 -9.99 -10.23
CA MET A 680 25.06 -8.90 -9.90
C MET A 680 24.47 -7.58 -10.41
N ALA A 681 23.84 -6.81 -9.50
CA ALA A 681 23.37 -5.47 -9.82
C ALA A 681 24.54 -4.50 -9.98
N GLN A 682 24.54 -3.66 -11.01
CA GLN A 682 25.53 -2.60 -11.20
C GLN A 682 25.19 -1.38 -10.33
N SER A 683 26.18 -0.49 -10.19
CA SER A 683 25.97 0.79 -9.50
C SER A 683 24.95 1.65 -10.25
N SER A 684 24.06 2.30 -9.52
CA SER A 684 23.07 3.22 -10.08
C SER A 684 22.88 4.44 -9.18
N ILE A 685 22.45 5.56 -9.77
CA ILE A 685 22.06 6.77 -9.06
C ILE A 685 20.76 7.30 -9.67
N ASN A 686 19.81 7.62 -8.82
CA ASN A 686 18.53 8.22 -9.22
C ASN A 686 18.31 9.52 -8.45
N VAL A 687 17.95 10.59 -9.14
CA VAL A 687 17.67 11.91 -8.55
C VAL A 687 16.34 12.42 -9.09
N GLY A 688 15.52 12.92 -8.19
CA GLY A 688 14.26 13.55 -8.53
C GLY A 688 13.98 14.77 -7.65
N MET A 689 13.24 15.73 -8.20
CA MET A 689 12.84 16.93 -7.49
C MET A 689 11.36 17.26 -7.74
N SER A 690 10.74 17.95 -6.80
CA SER A 690 9.40 18.50 -7.02
C SER A 690 9.19 19.79 -6.27
N ILE A 691 8.33 20.64 -6.83
CA ILE A 691 7.76 21.82 -6.18
C ILE A 691 6.26 21.63 -6.05
N GLN A 692 5.73 21.98 -4.90
CA GLN A 692 4.33 21.75 -4.56
C GLN A 692 3.72 22.99 -3.93
N LYS A 693 2.44 23.24 -4.22
CA LYS A 693 1.64 24.30 -3.65
C LYS A 693 0.34 23.73 -3.10
N ASN A 694 0.05 24.00 -1.83
CA ASN A 694 -1.25 23.73 -1.21
C ASN A 694 -2.12 24.97 -1.19
N MET A 695 -3.38 24.78 -1.56
CA MET A 695 -4.46 25.76 -1.45
C MET A 695 -5.66 25.00 -0.86
N LYS A 696 -6.46 25.62 -0.05
CA LYS A 696 -7.56 25.02 0.76
C LYS A 696 -8.07 23.63 0.31
N ASN A 697 -8.61 23.51 -0.90
CA ASN A 697 -9.18 22.28 -1.48
C ASN A 697 -8.42 21.82 -2.73
N LEU A 698 -7.43 22.56 -3.17
CA LEU A 698 -6.65 22.32 -4.38
C LEU A 698 -5.17 22.15 -4.03
N TRP A 699 -4.55 21.16 -4.62
CA TRP A 699 -3.12 20.91 -4.50
C TRP A 699 -2.52 20.70 -5.89
N VAL A 700 -1.37 21.30 -6.12
CA VAL A 700 -0.65 21.24 -7.40
C VAL A 700 0.80 20.85 -7.13
N LYS A 701 1.31 19.89 -7.91
CA LYS A 701 2.70 19.43 -7.86
C LYS A 701 3.27 19.38 -9.26
N LEU A 702 4.43 20.01 -9.44
CA LEU A 702 5.31 19.80 -10.57
C LEU A 702 6.51 18.99 -10.11
N ALA A 703 6.80 17.87 -10.77
CA ALA A 703 7.92 17.01 -10.41
C ALA A 703 8.74 16.63 -11.64
N ALA A 704 10.06 16.47 -11.42
CA ALA A 704 11.00 15.91 -12.37
C ALA A 704 11.67 14.69 -11.75
N SER A 705 11.71 13.58 -12.46
CA SER A 705 12.20 12.29 -12.00
C SER A 705 13.30 11.77 -12.91
N ASN A 706 14.19 10.94 -12.32
CA ASN A 706 15.33 10.33 -13.01
C ASN A 706 16.19 11.31 -13.81
N LEU A 707 16.54 12.44 -13.19
CA LEU A 707 17.25 13.56 -13.84
C LEU A 707 18.59 13.16 -14.50
N PHE A 708 19.23 12.08 -14.03
CA PHE A 708 20.51 11.59 -14.58
C PHE A 708 20.34 10.36 -15.46
N ASN A 709 19.14 10.05 -15.90
CA ASN A 709 18.85 8.90 -16.77
C ASN A 709 19.44 7.59 -16.24
N ALA A 710 19.11 7.24 -14.99
CA ALA A 710 19.59 6.02 -14.35
C ALA A 710 19.07 4.79 -15.12
N LYS A 711 20.00 3.97 -15.61
CA LYS A 711 19.71 2.78 -16.40
C LYS A 711 19.76 1.54 -15.51
N GLU A 712 18.96 0.55 -15.84
CA GLU A 712 19.02 -0.75 -15.18
C GLU A 712 20.09 -1.62 -15.89
N LYS A 713 21.07 -2.09 -15.11
CA LYS A 713 22.17 -2.91 -15.61
C LYS A 713 22.53 -4.00 -14.63
N GLY A 714 22.86 -5.18 -15.15
CA GLY A 714 23.42 -6.25 -14.34
C GLY A 714 23.75 -7.47 -15.16
N TYR A 715 24.29 -8.47 -14.47
CA TYR A 715 24.62 -9.74 -15.07
C TYR A 715 24.46 -10.88 -14.08
N SER A 716 24.34 -12.09 -14.61
CA SER A 716 24.42 -13.35 -13.86
C SER A 716 25.45 -14.24 -14.54
N GLU A 717 26.23 -14.95 -13.72
CA GLU A 717 27.17 -15.95 -14.17
C GLU A 717 26.88 -17.23 -13.37
N TYR A 718 26.66 -18.33 -14.06
CA TYR A 718 26.31 -19.59 -13.46
C TYR A 718 26.64 -20.76 -14.41
N ASN A 719 27.36 -21.76 -13.92
CA ASN A 719 27.66 -23.03 -14.64
C ASN A 719 28.21 -22.81 -16.06
N GLY A 720 29.15 -21.87 -16.23
CA GLY A 720 29.73 -21.54 -17.55
C GLY A 720 28.81 -20.73 -18.47
N VAL A 721 27.65 -20.31 -17.98
CA VAL A 721 26.72 -19.40 -18.67
C VAL A 721 26.87 -18.01 -18.08
N TYR A 722 27.20 -17.04 -18.92
CA TYR A 722 27.15 -15.62 -18.58
C TYR A 722 25.98 -14.97 -19.29
N THR A 723 25.16 -14.22 -18.55
CA THR A 723 24.08 -13.42 -19.11
C THR A 723 24.16 -12.01 -18.58
N SER A 724 24.14 -11.01 -19.43
CA SER A 724 24.00 -9.62 -18.99
C SER A 724 22.82 -8.95 -19.65
N HIS A 725 22.23 -8.00 -18.95
CA HIS A 725 21.20 -7.16 -19.52
C HIS A 725 21.40 -5.68 -19.15
N TRP A 726 20.97 -4.83 -20.07
CA TRP A 726 20.94 -3.41 -19.93
C TRP A 726 19.61 -2.90 -20.50
N VAL A 727 18.90 -2.09 -19.71
CA VAL A 727 17.61 -1.52 -20.10
C VAL A 727 17.57 -0.03 -19.78
N ASP A 728 17.21 0.78 -20.76
CA ASP A 728 16.93 2.21 -20.64
C ASP A 728 15.42 2.44 -20.79
N ASN A 729 14.67 2.09 -19.76
CA ASN A 729 13.20 2.22 -19.69
C ASN A 729 12.74 3.32 -18.74
N ARG A 730 13.67 3.98 -18.03
CA ARG A 730 13.40 5.01 -17.02
C ARG A 730 13.93 6.35 -17.50
N GLN A 731 13.44 6.83 -18.63
CA GLN A 731 13.89 8.14 -19.15
C GLN A 731 13.54 9.28 -18.18
N PRO A 732 14.30 10.39 -18.20
CA PRO A 732 13.92 11.60 -17.46
C PRO A 732 12.49 12.01 -17.78
N SER A 733 11.72 12.36 -16.75
CA SER A 733 10.32 12.69 -16.92
C SER A 733 9.92 13.91 -16.12
N ILE A 734 8.95 14.66 -16.62
CA ILE A 734 8.31 15.78 -15.95
C ILE A 734 6.84 15.44 -15.77
N SER A 735 6.33 15.64 -14.55
CA SER A 735 4.91 15.40 -14.26
C SER A 735 4.24 16.59 -13.60
N LEU A 736 3.01 16.85 -14.01
CA LEU A 736 2.08 17.80 -13.37
C LEU A 736 0.94 17.01 -12.76
N THR A 737 0.73 17.17 -11.45
CA THR A 737 -0.40 16.55 -10.75
C THR A 737 -1.25 17.64 -10.11
N ILE A 738 -2.56 17.56 -10.31
CA ILE A 738 -3.57 18.45 -9.75
C ILE A 738 -4.56 17.59 -8.96
N SER A 739 -4.82 17.96 -7.72
CA SER A 739 -5.80 17.27 -6.86
C SER A 739 -6.78 18.27 -6.30
N TYR A 740 -8.07 17.98 -6.45
CA TYR A 740 -9.16 18.73 -5.85
C TYR A 740 -9.99 17.82 -4.95
N SER A 741 -10.28 18.29 -3.72
CA SER A 741 -11.11 17.53 -2.78
C SER A 741 -12.18 18.42 -2.15
N PHE A 742 -13.40 17.88 -2.01
CA PHE A 742 -14.54 18.54 -1.40
C PHE A 742 -15.15 17.62 -0.35
N ASN A 743 -15.59 18.17 0.78
CA ASN A 743 -16.20 17.46 1.89
C ASN A 743 -15.56 16.08 2.12
N PRO A 744 -14.23 15.98 2.32
CA PRO A 744 -13.51 14.72 2.37
C PRO A 744 -14.03 13.91 3.56
N ALA A 745 -14.72 12.82 3.26
CA ALA A 745 -15.28 11.94 4.27
C ALA A 745 -14.46 10.66 4.39
N LYS A 746 -14.31 10.16 5.62
CA LYS A 746 -13.62 8.91 5.90
C LYS A 746 -14.57 7.72 5.67
N SER A 747 -14.21 6.76 4.83
CA SER A 747 -14.97 5.49 4.76
C SER A 747 -14.97 4.77 6.11
N LYS A 748 -16.12 4.31 6.53
CA LYS A 748 -16.31 3.51 7.76
C LYS A 748 -16.04 2.02 7.54
N TYR A 749 -15.71 1.60 6.32
CA TYR A 749 -15.44 0.19 6.00
C TYR A 749 -14.28 -0.37 6.85
N LYS A 750 -14.46 -1.54 7.48
CA LYS A 750 -13.51 -2.15 8.42
C LYS A 750 -12.96 -3.51 7.96
N GLY A 751 -13.36 -4.02 6.80
CA GLY A 751 -12.94 -5.33 6.29
C GLY A 751 -11.43 -5.41 6.08
N LYS A 752 -10.85 -6.56 6.43
CA LYS A 752 -9.39 -6.81 6.39
C LYS A 752 -8.95 -7.70 5.26
N THR A 753 -9.87 -8.23 4.47
CA THR A 753 -9.61 -9.20 3.38
C THR A 753 -8.99 -10.52 3.90
N ALA A 754 -9.49 -11.63 3.45
CA ALA A 754 -8.92 -12.95 3.75
C ALA A 754 -7.98 -13.42 2.61
N GLY A 755 -7.10 -14.39 2.87
CA GLY A 755 -6.23 -15.00 1.86
C GLY A 755 -5.09 -14.10 1.38
N GLU A 756 -4.43 -13.35 2.27
CA GLU A 756 -3.37 -12.38 1.93
C GLU A 756 -2.20 -13.00 1.17
N ASP A 757 -1.73 -14.16 1.62
CA ASP A 757 -0.58 -14.85 1.01
C ASP A 757 -0.94 -15.35 -0.40
N GLU A 758 -2.17 -15.84 -0.59
CA GLU A 758 -2.64 -16.34 -1.89
C GLU A 758 -2.88 -15.21 -2.90
N LEU A 759 -3.50 -14.11 -2.48
CA LEU A 759 -3.71 -12.94 -3.35
C LEU A 759 -2.41 -12.33 -3.91
N ARG A 760 -1.28 -12.55 -3.25
CA ARG A 760 0.03 -12.10 -3.74
C ARG A 760 0.64 -13.04 -4.78
N ARG A 761 0.16 -14.28 -4.88
CA ARG A 761 0.68 -15.33 -5.76
C ARG A 761 -0.08 -15.42 -7.08
N LEU A 762 -1.32 -14.91 -7.09
CA LEU A 762 -2.19 -14.80 -8.29
C LEU A 762 -1.79 -13.59 -9.15
#